data_3c3073d091f5fcdc118a6dc01f57493d
#
_entry.id   3c3073d091f5fcdc118a6dc01f57493d
#
_cell.length_a   1.000
_cell.length_b   1.000
_cell.length_c   1.000
_cell.angle_alpha   90.00
_cell.angle_beta   90.00
_cell.angle_gamma   90.00
#
_symmetry.space_group_name_H-M   'P 1'
#
loop_
_entity.id
_entity.type
_entity.pdbx_description
1 polymer ?
#
loop_
_entity_poly.entity_id
_entity_poly.type
_entity_poly.pdbx_seq_one_letter_code
_entity_poly.pdbx_strand_id
1 'polypeptide(L)'
;MEDGLSSQRVLSISQGAQDYIWILTHKGIDRYNGKQFDHYTLLKEGTPLNFYPDLNTINVDIDRTLWEYGKDGYVFRFNELQDTFQLVFDLRKQFPLQKKQPITAVYFDSFKRIWFCSKGKLYIYDTQNQKSYSLSSSINEEIISITENEEQGIYYLASQNKMYATRLEKKALKKITDIQIKNISVINYIYYHSYSHQLIVNTLANGLLIYDPQSQKADLMGDLLKDIRINRIIPYYKSPNDVLIATDGDGVYWLDMKSHHCTRFLQENYQLPNKMNGSIIKDIYIDTAHRIWNVIYPTGLTVYSEQYPTYEWITHSRNNTNSLVDNRINGIMQDSEGDTWFATNNGISCYNPTSKKWRNYLSSFDQNAHNDNHVFISLCELRPGVVMAGGYMSGIYLIYKNTQQVRYISQLSNEEEPLPDKYIRSILRDNDGNIWTGGFYCLRMFNPSNGKRYRYDTVYPITQLLAKDENTLWVGTINGIYIFDKQKKCMTPYDTDTEIGCINMIYQTPDRSLTYFGTYGNGLFIINNKTHAITHYNEKNSGLVTDNIYCIAPDKYGNILLGTEKGLSQFNIKEQIFINWSKEQGLVPSNFNQGAGINARNGNLIFGSSKGAIVIPDSIELPRTFSSHMVFTDLNIMYKTVHPQEPGSPLCKPLNETTNIELKYNQNTFSMNVSSINFDNPSNILYSWKLDGFYDLWSPPSSNNLIRYTNLSPGNYTLKVRAILFDNHQVLEEREIQIFVGRPFWLTFWAFLIYALIIIGTFYALIRYQAIKRERRSSRDKINFFINTAHDIRTPLTLIKAPLGEILKNEQLSEQGISNINLAIQNTDNLSELANNLINFQKEELYSSKVTVSQYELNQYLRSYLLQFENYAIQNAITLTYQSDFESLDVWIDKNKMDSILRNLITNALKYTPQGGKVSLKATHNKNTWSLNITDTGIGISRNDQKRLFKYLFRGANATNQMITGCGIGMLLTYRLIKNHEGKISFQSTENVGTSFQLCFPIKSNRYVYKSEESVSNT
;
A
#
# COMPACT_ATOMS: atom_id res chain seq x y z
N MET A 1 10.57 -5.04 -8.17
CA MET A 1 9.38 -5.87 -8.45
C MET A 1 8.36 -5.79 -7.33
N GLU A 2 8.75 -5.85 -6.07
CA GLU A 2 7.82 -5.62 -4.95
C GLU A 2 7.21 -4.21 -4.98
N ASP A 3 7.97 -3.22 -5.45
CA ASP A 3 7.51 -1.83 -5.56
C ASP A 3 6.77 -1.52 -6.88
N GLY A 4 6.59 -2.49 -7.80
CA GLY A 4 5.83 -2.33 -9.05
C GLY A 4 6.67 -2.09 -10.31
N LEU A 5 8.00 -1.99 -10.24
CA LEU A 5 8.87 -1.82 -11.41
C LEU A 5 8.75 -3.04 -12.36
N SER A 6 8.64 -2.79 -13.68
CA SER A 6 8.44 -3.85 -14.70
C SER A 6 9.60 -4.83 -14.79
N SER A 7 10.83 -4.37 -14.56
CA SER A 7 12.04 -5.17 -14.51
C SER A 7 13.10 -4.59 -13.58
N GLN A 8 13.78 -5.44 -12.81
CA GLN A 8 14.95 -5.02 -11.99
C GLN A 8 16.15 -4.61 -12.85
N ARG A 9 16.22 -5.06 -14.11
CA ARG A 9 17.28 -4.67 -15.03
C ARG A 9 16.94 -3.31 -15.63
N VAL A 10 17.36 -2.26 -14.95
CA VAL A 10 17.23 -0.88 -15.38
C VAL A 10 18.43 -0.50 -16.22
N LEU A 11 18.20 0.27 -17.28
CA LEU A 11 19.21 0.69 -18.25
C LEU A 11 19.55 2.18 -18.11
N SER A 12 18.53 3.02 -18.02
CA SER A 12 18.69 4.47 -17.97
C SER A 12 17.51 5.13 -17.25
N ILE A 13 17.71 6.37 -16.81
CA ILE A 13 16.74 7.14 -16.04
C ILE A 13 16.79 8.61 -16.45
N SER A 14 15.64 9.27 -16.46
CA SER A 14 15.50 10.71 -16.71
C SER A 14 14.25 11.28 -16.07
N GLN A 15 14.22 12.57 -15.76
CA GLN A 15 13.02 13.27 -15.31
C GLN A 15 12.39 13.98 -16.50
N GLY A 16 11.10 13.67 -16.76
CA GLY A 16 10.33 14.26 -17.84
C GLY A 16 9.56 15.52 -17.45
N ALA A 17 8.70 15.94 -18.36
CA ALA A 17 7.70 16.95 -18.08
C ALA A 17 6.83 16.53 -16.88
N GLN A 18 6.27 17.52 -16.15
CA GLN A 18 5.42 17.26 -14.99
C GLN A 18 6.11 16.48 -13.85
N ASP A 19 7.44 16.51 -13.80
CA ASP A 19 8.29 15.92 -12.77
C ASP A 19 8.24 14.39 -12.62
N TYR A 20 7.62 13.66 -13.55
CA TYR A 20 7.70 12.20 -13.59
C TYR A 20 9.13 11.70 -13.76
N ILE A 21 9.47 10.65 -13.07
CA ILE A 21 10.71 9.90 -13.33
C ILE A 21 10.42 8.80 -14.36
N TRP A 22 11.18 8.82 -15.44
CA TRP A 22 11.09 7.85 -16.53
C TRP A 22 12.26 6.88 -16.44
N ILE A 23 11.96 5.61 -16.48
CA ILE A 23 12.90 4.53 -16.21
C ILE A 23 12.87 3.57 -17.38
N LEU A 24 13.97 3.51 -18.12
CA LEU A 24 14.13 2.52 -19.17
C LEU A 24 14.56 1.20 -18.56
N THR A 25 13.80 0.15 -18.83
CA THR A 25 14.06 -1.20 -18.34
C THR A 25 14.19 -2.19 -19.49
N HIS A 26 14.59 -3.39 -19.17
CA HIS A 26 14.70 -4.49 -20.15
C HIS A 26 13.33 -4.92 -20.76
N LYS A 27 12.20 -4.49 -20.14
CA LYS A 27 10.84 -4.82 -20.59
C LYS A 27 10.10 -3.65 -21.24
N GLY A 28 10.68 -2.47 -21.24
CA GLY A 28 10.06 -1.25 -21.74
C GLY A 28 10.40 -0.06 -20.86
N ILE A 29 9.54 0.93 -20.86
CA ILE A 29 9.73 2.17 -20.13
C ILE A 29 8.67 2.24 -19.04
N ASP A 30 9.10 2.57 -17.84
CA ASP A 30 8.23 2.81 -16.69
C ASP A 30 8.20 4.29 -16.36
N ARG A 31 7.01 4.86 -16.17
CA ARG A 31 6.78 6.21 -15.65
C ARG A 31 6.44 6.10 -14.17
N TYR A 32 7.20 6.79 -13.33
CA TYR A 32 7.06 6.73 -11.88
C TYR A 32 6.66 8.09 -11.29
N ASN A 33 5.64 8.10 -10.43
CA ASN A 33 5.11 9.30 -9.78
C ASN A 33 5.46 9.42 -8.29
N GLY A 34 6.30 8.53 -7.77
CA GLY A 34 6.60 8.39 -6.35
C GLY A 34 5.88 7.22 -5.68
N LYS A 35 4.69 6.82 -6.16
CA LYS A 35 3.87 5.77 -5.56
C LYS A 35 3.58 4.60 -6.51
N GLN A 36 3.37 4.87 -7.78
CA GLN A 36 2.93 3.89 -8.78
C GLN A 36 3.78 3.98 -10.04
N PHE A 37 3.85 2.87 -10.77
CA PHE A 37 4.52 2.77 -12.06
C PHE A 37 3.48 2.54 -13.15
N ASP A 38 3.54 3.35 -14.22
CA ASP A 38 2.83 3.11 -15.46
C ASP A 38 3.81 2.48 -16.46
N HIS A 39 3.39 1.44 -17.17
CA HIS A 39 4.27 0.64 -18.02
C HIS A 39 3.99 0.90 -19.50
N TYR A 40 5.04 1.24 -20.25
CA TYR A 40 5.01 1.49 -21.68
C TYR A 40 5.85 0.46 -22.44
N THR A 41 5.23 -0.20 -23.38
CA THR A 41 5.93 -1.15 -24.26
C THR A 41 6.29 -0.45 -25.56
N LEU A 42 7.57 -0.51 -25.94
CA LEU A 42 8.03 0.00 -27.24
C LEU A 42 7.73 -1.01 -28.34
N LEU A 43 7.04 -0.56 -29.38
CA LEU A 43 6.60 -1.40 -30.47
C LEU A 43 7.28 -1.01 -31.78
N LYS A 44 7.81 -2.00 -32.50
CA LYS A 44 8.19 -1.89 -33.90
C LYS A 44 7.23 -2.72 -34.75
N GLU A 45 6.49 -2.06 -35.66
CA GLU A 45 5.52 -2.72 -36.54
C GLU A 45 4.59 -3.68 -35.79
N GLY A 46 4.13 -3.26 -34.56
CA GLY A 46 3.24 -4.02 -33.70
C GLY A 46 3.92 -5.12 -32.86
N THR A 47 5.24 -5.31 -32.98
CA THR A 47 5.98 -6.32 -32.20
C THR A 47 6.77 -5.64 -31.08
N PRO A 48 6.67 -6.11 -29.81
CA PRO A 48 7.45 -5.61 -28.70
C PRO A 48 8.96 -5.73 -28.95
N LEU A 49 9.71 -4.68 -28.64
CA LEU A 49 11.15 -4.70 -28.69
C LEU A 49 11.72 -5.27 -27.39
N ASN A 50 12.71 -6.16 -27.53
CA ASN A 50 13.52 -6.64 -26.41
C ASN A 50 14.81 -5.84 -26.36
N PHE A 51 15.09 -5.20 -25.23
CA PHE A 51 16.32 -4.43 -25.03
C PHE A 51 17.43 -5.33 -24.50
N TYR A 52 18.66 -5.00 -24.92
CA TYR A 52 19.87 -5.58 -24.34
C TYR A 52 20.49 -4.57 -23.37
N PRO A 53 21.08 -5.02 -22.25
CA PRO A 53 21.83 -4.15 -21.35
C PRO A 53 22.90 -3.36 -22.12
N ASP A 54 23.11 -2.12 -21.71
CA ASP A 54 24.17 -1.21 -22.23
C ASP A 54 23.93 -0.64 -23.64
N LEU A 55 22.73 -0.81 -24.22
CA LEU A 55 22.52 -0.36 -25.59
C LEU A 55 21.62 0.87 -25.74
N ASN A 56 20.66 1.07 -24.81
CA ASN A 56 19.65 2.10 -24.96
C ASN A 56 19.66 3.09 -23.79
N THR A 57 19.25 4.31 -24.10
CA THR A 57 19.22 5.46 -23.17
C THR A 57 17.89 6.19 -23.31
N ILE A 58 17.38 6.69 -22.22
CA ILE A 58 16.26 7.62 -22.19
C ILE A 58 16.77 9.02 -21.83
N ASN A 59 16.31 10.04 -22.53
CA ASN A 59 16.74 11.40 -22.29
C ASN A 59 15.61 12.39 -22.57
N VAL A 60 15.66 13.54 -21.91
CA VAL A 60 14.72 14.64 -22.07
C VAL A 60 15.47 15.81 -22.67
N ASP A 61 14.96 16.36 -23.77
CA ASP A 61 15.54 17.52 -24.41
C ASP A 61 15.17 18.84 -23.69
N ILE A 62 15.70 19.93 -24.16
CA ILE A 62 15.50 21.27 -23.59
C ILE A 62 14.01 21.71 -23.64
N ASP A 63 13.21 21.19 -24.59
CA ASP A 63 11.77 21.42 -24.67
C ASP A 63 10.99 20.43 -23.80
N ARG A 64 11.66 19.67 -22.95
CA ARG A 64 11.11 18.62 -22.10
C ARG A 64 10.44 17.47 -22.86
N THR A 65 10.76 17.29 -24.14
CA THR A 65 10.33 16.11 -24.90
C THR A 65 11.18 14.91 -24.53
N LEU A 66 10.52 13.79 -24.29
CA LEU A 66 11.17 12.53 -23.92
C LEU A 66 11.54 11.72 -25.16
N TRP A 67 12.78 11.29 -25.19
CA TRP A 67 13.37 10.50 -26.27
C TRP A 67 13.96 9.22 -25.73
N GLU A 68 13.74 8.11 -26.41
CA GLU A 68 14.45 6.87 -26.23
C GLU A 68 15.26 6.58 -27.47
N TYR A 69 16.53 6.23 -27.31
CA TYR A 69 17.45 5.93 -28.41
C TYR A 69 18.57 5.01 -27.91
N GLY A 70 19.22 4.29 -28.84
CA GLY A 70 20.27 3.38 -28.45
C GLY A 70 21.11 2.80 -29.59
N LYS A 71 21.98 1.88 -29.22
CA LYS A 71 22.88 1.17 -30.15
C LYS A 71 22.14 0.14 -31.02
N ASP A 72 20.87 -0.05 -30.83
CA ASP A 72 19.97 -0.78 -31.77
C ASP A 72 19.67 0.04 -33.03
N GLY A 73 19.80 1.38 -32.94
CA GLY A 73 19.59 2.33 -34.03
C GLY A 73 18.16 2.80 -34.19
N TYR A 74 17.29 2.54 -33.21
CA TYR A 74 15.93 3.07 -33.15
C TYR A 74 15.92 4.38 -32.38
N VAL A 75 14.95 5.25 -32.70
CA VAL A 75 14.62 6.44 -31.94
C VAL A 75 13.11 6.47 -31.75
N PHE A 76 12.71 6.49 -30.48
CA PHE A 76 11.33 6.69 -30.10
C PHE A 76 11.16 8.07 -29.47
N ARG A 77 9.99 8.64 -29.71
CA ARG A 77 9.54 9.88 -29.10
C ARG A 77 8.27 9.61 -28.30
N PHE A 78 8.19 10.12 -27.12
CA PHE A 78 6.95 10.11 -26.34
C PHE A 78 5.94 11.10 -26.93
N ASN A 79 4.73 10.64 -27.18
CA ASN A 79 3.63 11.45 -27.66
C ASN A 79 2.65 11.67 -26.51
N GLU A 80 2.68 12.85 -25.91
CA GLU A 80 1.81 13.23 -24.78
C GLU A 80 0.31 13.21 -25.11
N LEU A 81 -0.05 13.44 -26.39
CA LEU A 81 -1.45 13.41 -26.81
C LEU A 81 -2.04 12.01 -26.83
N GLN A 82 -1.22 11.01 -27.12
CA GLN A 82 -1.64 9.62 -27.20
C GLN A 82 -1.18 8.77 -26.01
N ASP A 83 -0.39 9.36 -25.11
CA ASP A 83 0.25 8.69 -23.97
C ASP A 83 1.00 7.41 -24.41
N THR A 84 1.78 7.51 -25.49
CA THR A 84 2.49 6.37 -26.09
C THR A 84 3.84 6.77 -26.68
N PHE A 85 4.76 5.81 -26.78
CA PHE A 85 6.01 5.98 -27.51
C PHE A 85 5.84 5.64 -28.99
N GLN A 86 6.29 6.52 -29.85
CA GLN A 86 6.23 6.35 -31.29
C GLN A 86 7.62 6.19 -31.87
N LEU A 87 7.81 5.15 -32.70
CA LEU A 87 9.06 4.98 -33.47
C LEU A 87 9.12 6.05 -34.55
N VAL A 88 10.05 6.99 -34.41
CA VAL A 88 10.23 8.12 -35.35
C VAL A 88 11.40 7.94 -36.31
N PHE A 89 12.37 7.09 -35.96
CA PHE A 89 13.53 6.84 -36.78
C PHE A 89 14.08 5.43 -36.60
N ASP A 90 14.52 4.82 -37.72
CA ASP A 90 15.23 3.55 -37.79
C ASP A 90 16.49 3.73 -38.67
N LEU A 91 17.65 3.76 -38.03
CA LEU A 91 18.93 4.00 -38.70
C LEU A 91 19.19 2.94 -39.80
N ARG A 92 18.87 1.69 -39.52
CA ARG A 92 19.14 0.57 -40.44
C ARG A 92 18.22 0.52 -41.64
N LYS A 93 17.02 1.09 -41.50
CA LYS A 93 16.05 1.25 -42.61
C LYS A 93 16.44 2.42 -43.50
N GLN A 94 16.99 3.49 -42.93
CA GLN A 94 17.32 4.72 -43.63
C GLN A 94 18.69 4.65 -44.34
N PHE A 95 19.66 3.93 -43.77
CA PHE A 95 20.98 3.80 -44.31
C PHE A 95 21.36 2.33 -44.55
N PRO A 96 22.17 2.02 -45.62
CA PRO A 96 22.50 0.65 -45.99
C PRO A 96 23.52 0.02 -45.02
N LEU A 97 23.10 -0.17 -43.76
CA LEU A 97 23.87 -0.86 -42.74
C LEU A 97 23.49 -2.34 -42.72
N GLN A 98 24.50 -3.22 -42.68
CA GLN A 98 24.21 -4.64 -42.48
C GLN A 98 23.57 -4.87 -41.09
N LYS A 99 22.59 -5.81 -40.98
CA LYS A 99 21.85 -6.11 -39.73
C LYS A 99 22.80 -6.39 -38.54
N LYS A 100 23.95 -6.99 -38.73
CA LYS A 100 24.91 -7.35 -37.68
C LYS A 100 26.00 -6.28 -37.45
N GLN A 101 25.93 -5.14 -38.12
CA GLN A 101 26.96 -4.11 -37.97
C GLN A 101 26.73 -3.34 -36.65
N PRO A 102 27.71 -3.34 -35.69
CA PRO A 102 27.53 -2.70 -34.42
C PRO A 102 27.50 -1.18 -34.52
N ILE A 103 26.69 -0.56 -33.70
CA ILE A 103 26.73 0.88 -33.42
C ILE A 103 27.55 1.03 -32.14
N THR A 104 28.69 1.77 -32.26
CA THR A 104 29.70 1.85 -31.20
C THR A 104 29.44 3.01 -30.25
N ALA A 105 28.97 4.14 -30.78
CA ALA A 105 28.61 5.31 -30.00
C ALA A 105 27.28 5.89 -30.43
N VAL A 106 26.54 6.37 -29.47
CA VAL A 106 25.33 7.18 -29.65
C VAL A 106 25.43 8.37 -28.71
N TYR A 107 25.07 9.55 -29.21
CA TYR A 107 25.19 10.80 -28.45
C TYR A 107 24.04 11.73 -28.84
N PHE A 108 23.43 12.36 -27.85
CA PHE A 108 22.38 13.38 -28.04
C PHE A 108 22.99 14.74 -27.73
N ASP A 109 23.10 15.62 -28.74
CA ASP A 109 23.75 16.91 -28.58
C ASP A 109 22.79 18.02 -28.12
N SER A 110 23.32 19.15 -27.68
CA SER A 110 22.59 20.33 -27.25
C SER A 110 21.73 20.97 -28.36
N PHE A 111 22.04 20.69 -29.63
CA PHE A 111 21.25 21.12 -30.79
C PHE A 111 20.12 20.15 -31.16
N LYS A 112 19.74 19.21 -30.25
CA LYS A 112 18.69 18.21 -30.44
C LYS A 112 18.94 17.27 -31.62
N ARG A 113 20.20 16.85 -31.81
CA ARG A 113 20.56 15.87 -32.82
C ARG A 113 21.09 14.61 -32.17
N ILE A 114 20.65 13.48 -32.66
CA ILE A 114 21.15 12.17 -32.22
C ILE A 114 22.21 11.69 -33.20
N TRP A 115 23.41 11.48 -32.68
CA TRP A 115 24.55 10.99 -33.40
C TRP A 115 24.66 9.49 -33.27
N PHE A 116 24.93 8.80 -34.38
CA PHE A 116 25.22 7.37 -34.40
C PHE A 116 26.55 7.14 -35.07
N CYS A 117 27.38 6.31 -34.45
CA CYS A 117 28.65 5.89 -35.05
C CYS A 117 28.63 4.38 -35.34
N SER A 118 29.01 3.98 -36.55
CA SER A 118 29.13 2.60 -36.95
C SER A 118 30.25 2.45 -38.00
N LYS A 119 31.23 1.58 -37.73
CA LYS A 119 32.43 1.35 -38.61
C LYS A 119 33.06 2.65 -39.11
N GLY A 120 33.31 3.58 -38.21
CA GLY A 120 33.98 4.86 -38.53
C GLY A 120 33.11 5.85 -39.33
N LYS A 121 31.88 5.50 -39.67
CA LYS A 121 30.91 6.43 -40.27
C LYS A 121 30.00 7.03 -39.21
N LEU A 122 29.72 8.32 -39.36
CA LEU A 122 28.85 9.09 -38.48
C LEU A 122 27.54 9.43 -39.19
N TYR A 123 26.47 9.24 -38.50
CA TYR A 123 25.11 9.54 -38.94
C TYR A 123 24.43 10.44 -37.91
N ILE A 124 23.62 11.35 -38.40
CA ILE A 124 22.83 12.24 -37.56
C ILE A 124 21.34 12.09 -37.87
N TYR A 125 20.56 12.04 -36.82
CA TYR A 125 19.11 12.27 -36.86
C TYR A 125 18.83 13.62 -36.17
N ASP A 126 18.32 14.59 -36.90
CA ASP A 126 17.89 15.88 -36.41
C ASP A 126 16.45 15.77 -35.93
N THR A 127 16.22 15.86 -34.63
CA THR A 127 14.91 15.65 -34.03
C THR A 127 13.93 16.80 -34.32
N GLN A 128 14.42 18.01 -34.56
CA GLN A 128 13.59 19.18 -34.87
C GLN A 128 13.01 19.11 -36.27
N ASN A 129 13.90 18.81 -37.25
CA ASN A 129 13.53 18.77 -38.65
C ASN A 129 13.10 17.38 -39.12
N GLN A 130 13.20 16.36 -38.26
CA GLN A 130 12.95 14.93 -38.57
C GLN A 130 13.71 14.46 -39.80
N LYS A 131 14.95 14.97 -40.00
CA LYS A 131 15.80 14.64 -41.12
C LYS A 131 17.04 13.90 -40.67
N SER A 132 17.46 12.94 -41.46
CA SER A 132 18.69 12.21 -41.21
C SER A 132 19.67 12.36 -42.37
N TYR A 133 20.94 12.32 -42.03
CA TYR A 133 22.01 12.37 -43.03
C TYR A 133 23.31 11.72 -42.51
N SER A 134 24.13 11.21 -43.40
CA SER A 134 25.47 10.76 -43.07
C SER A 134 26.44 11.94 -43.13
N LEU A 135 27.42 11.96 -42.23
CA LEU A 135 28.47 12.97 -42.23
C LEU A 135 29.64 12.53 -43.13
N SER A 136 30.15 13.46 -43.88
CA SER A 136 31.48 13.32 -44.50
C SER A 136 32.53 13.65 -43.41
N SER A 137 33.46 12.74 -43.17
CA SER A 137 34.51 12.90 -42.20
C SER A 137 35.81 12.33 -42.71
N SER A 138 36.95 12.97 -42.37
CA SER A 138 38.30 12.44 -42.57
C SER A 138 38.71 11.43 -41.50
N ILE A 139 37.90 11.22 -40.49
CA ILE A 139 38.13 10.26 -39.40
C ILE A 139 37.52 8.92 -39.83
N ASN A 140 38.35 7.92 -40.00
CA ASN A 140 37.97 6.56 -40.39
C ASN A 140 38.03 5.57 -39.21
N GLU A 141 38.32 6.08 -38.02
CA GLU A 141 38.39 5.23 -36.81
C GLU A 141 37.01 5.06 -36.19
N GLU A 142 36.87 3.97 -35.45
CA GLU A 142 35.63 3.64 -34.74
C GLU A 142 35.49 4.50 -33.47
N ILE A 143 34.52 5.37 -33.45
CA ILE A 143 34.27 6.27 -32.35
C ILE A 143 33.49 5.52 -31.28
N ILE A 144 33.93 5.64 -30.03
CA ILE A 144 33.37 4.97 -28.85
C ILE A 144 32.69 5.94 -27.86
N SER A 145 33.15 7.20 -27.84
CA SER A 145 32.59 8.22 -26.96
C SER A 145 32.60 9.59 -27.63
N ILE A 146 31.61 10.39 -27.41
CA ILE A 146 31.39 11.74 -27.96
C ILE A 146 30.97 12.66 -26.81
N THR A 147 31.53 13.87 -26.81
CA THR A 147 31.12 14.97 -25.94
C THR A 147 31.26 16.30 -26.67
N GLU A 148 30.62 17.36 -26.20
CA GLU A 148 30.66 18.66 -26.88
C GLU A 148 31.05 19.81 -25.96
N ASN A 149 31.66 20.81 -26.57
CA ASN A 149 31.72 22.18 -26.06
C ASN A 149 30.66 22.99 -26.81
N GLU A 150 29.51 23.17 -26.19
CA GLU A 150 28.33 23.84 -26.76
C GLU A 150 28.65 25.28 -27.15
N GLU A 151 29.38 26.03 -26.29
CA GLU A 151 29.70 27.45 -26.50
C GLU A 151 30.54 27.69 -27.75
N GLN A 152 31.46 26.79 -28.03
CA GLN A 152 32.36 26.91 -29.18
C GLN A 152 31.90 26.04 -30.38
N GLY A 153 30.88 25.22 -30.23
CA GLY A 153 30.42 24.31 -31.27
C GLY A 153 31.46 23.24 -31.64
N ILE A 154 32.27 22.83 -30.66
CA ILE A 154 33.32 21.83 -30.84
C ILE A 154 32.84 20.49 -30.31
N TYR A 155 32.96 19.45 -31.13
CA TYR A 155 32.70 18.07 -30.74
C TYR A 155 34.03 17.35 -30.52
N TYR A 156 34.18 16.75 -29.35
CA TYR A 156 35.30 15.88 -29.03
C TYR A 156 34.88 14.45 -29.27
N LEU A 157 35.65 13.74 -30.10
CA LEU A 157 35.39 12.36 -30.47
C LEU A 157 36.53 11.49 -29.98
N ALA A 158 36.27 10.38 -29.35
CA ALA A 158 37.27 9.42 -28.95
C ALA A 158 37.12 8.09 -29.69
N SER A 159 38.18 7.61 -30.28
CA SER A 159 38.39 6.19 -30.64
C SER A 159 39.05 5.46 -29.46
N GLN A 160 39.35 4.18 -29.61
CA GLN A 160 40.04 3.44 -28.55
C GLN A 160 41.40 4.04 -28.17
N ASN A 161 42.11 4.66 -29.13
CA ASN A 161 43.50 5.08 -28.93
C ASN A 161 43.79 6.55 -29.27
N LYS A 162 42.78 7.26 -29.80
CA LYS A 162 42.94 8.64 -30.22
C LYS A 162 41.74 9.48 -29.92
N MET A 163 41.94 10.77 -29.77
CA MET A 163 40.86 11.76 -29.64
C MET A 163 41.00 12.84 -30.70
N TYR A 164 39.88 13.42 -31.08
CA TYR A 164 39.79 14.44 -32.11
C TYR A 164 38.91 15.60 -31.62
N ALA A 165 39.37 16.82 -31.82
CA ALA A 165 38.54 18.00 -31.75
C ALA A 165 38.02 18.31 -33.16
N THR A 166 36.70 18.45 -33.29
CA THR A 166 36.04 18.60 -34.59
C THR A 166 34.94 19.67 -34.52
N ARG A 167 34.54 20.19 -35.66
CA ARG A 167 33.40 21.10 -35.81
C ARG A 167 32.47 20.61 -36.91
N LEU A 168 31.20 20.68 -36.64
CA LEU A 168 30.18 20.32 -37.64
C LEU A 168 29.87 21.53 -38.52
N GLU A 169 30.14 21.44 -39.79
CA GLU A 169 29.81 22.46 -40.78
C GLU A 169 28.88 21.82 -41.84
N LYS A 170 27.65 22.27 -41.88
CA LYS A 170 26.60 21.67 -42.73
C LYS A 170 26.45 20.15 -42.49
N LYS A 171 26.95 19.34 -43.44
CA LYS A 171 26.97 17.87 -43.39
C LYS A 171 28.37 17.27 -43.34
N ALA A 172 29.38 18.08 -43.08
CA ALA A 172 30.77 17.70 -43.01
C ALA A 172 31.29 17.91 -41.58
N LEU A 173 31.99 16.93 -41.08
CA LEU A 173 32.71 17.02 -39.83
C LEU A 173 34.16 17.39 -40.11
N LYS A 174 34.50 18.65 -39.86
CA LYS A 174 35.85 19.15 -40.04
C LYS A 174 36.68 18.88 -38.79
N LYS A 175 37.77 18.19 -38.95
CA LYS A 175 38.78 17.99 -37.92
C LYS A 175 39.52 19.28 -37.66
N ILE A 176 39.55 19.76 -36.42
CA ILE A 176 40.30 20.93 -35.98
C ILE A 176 41.72 20.50 -35.64
N THR A 177 41.83 19.47 -34.76
CA THR A 177 43.11 18.95 -34.32
C THR A 177 43.02 17.50 -33.85
N ASP A 178 44.13 16.79 -33.92
CA ASP A 178 44.29 15.49 -33.24
C ASP A 178 44.80 15.75 -31.82
N ILE A 179 44.11 15.25 -30.84
CA ILE A 179 44.53 15.34 -29.46
C ILE A 179 45.41 14.15 -29.14
N GLN A 180 46.67 14.42 -28.95
CA GLN A 180 47.68 13.40 -28.64
C GLN A 180 48.03 13.46 -27.15
N ILE A 181 47.72 12.40 -26.43
CA ILE A 181 48.19 12.20 -25.06
C ILE A 181 49.21 11.08 -25.08
N LYS A 182 50.41 11.35 -24.59
CA LYS A 182 51.50 10.36 -24.57
C LYS A 182 51.13 9.19 -23.63
N ASN A 183 51.46 7.98 -24.06
CA ASN A 183 51.30 6.75 -23.29
C ASN A 183 49.85 6.47 -22.84
N ILE A 184 48.89 6.86 -23.63
CA ILE A 184 47.46 6.59 -23.33
C ILE A 184 47.14 5.12 -23.67
N SER A 185 46.43 4.46 -22.78
CA SER A 185 45.83 3.14 -23.01
C SER A 185 44.48 3.28 -23.70
N VAL A 186 43.71 2.18 -23.75
CA VAL A 186 42.39 2.17 -24.35
C VAL A 186 41.47 3.16 -23.64
N ILE A 187 41.03 4.17 -24.38
CA ILE A 187 40.05 5.14 -23.91
C ILE A 187 38.70 4.42 -23.75
N ASN A 188 37.99 4.67 -22.68
CA ASN A 188 36.64 4.14 -22.43
C ASN A 188 35.58 5.25 -22.53
N TYR A 189 35.82 6.40 -21.94
CA TYR A 189 34.85 7.46 -21.83
C TYR A 189 35.50 8.84 -21.88
N ILE A 190 34.85 9.81 -22.49
CA ILE A 190 35.24 11.23 -22.46
C ILE A 190 34.05 12.10 -22.07
N TYR A 191 34.33 13.15 -21.30
CA TYR A 191 33.36 14.13 -20.88
C TYR A 191 33.96 15.53 -20.88
N TYR A 192 33.35 16.48 -21.56
CA TYR A 192 33.73 17.88 -21.52
C TYR A 192 33.03 18.60 -20.39
N HIS A 193 33.80 19.14 -19.47
CA HIS A 193 33.29 19.93 -18.36
C HIS A 193 33.25 21.41 -18.76
N SER A 194 32.06 21.95 -18.98
CA SER A 194 31.85 23.29 -19.56
C SER A 194 32.40 24.42 -18.69
N TYR A 195 32.29 24.32 -17.35
CA TYR A 195 32.76 25.37 -16.45
C TYR A 195 34.30 25.49 -16.35
N SER A 196 35.02 24.38 -16.26
CA SER A 196 36.50 24.40 -16.22
C SER A 196 37.11 24.37 -17.60
N HIS A 197 36.34 24.19 -18.67
CA HIS A 197 36.80 24.04 -20.06
C HIS A 197 37.79 22.88 -20.28
N GLN A 198 37.73 21.85 -19.47
CA GLN A 198 38.59 20.67 -19.47
C GLN A 198 37.85 19.41 -19.90
N LEU A 199 38.60 18.44 -20.39
CA LEU A 199 38.13 17.10 -20.73
C LEU A 199 38.51 16.11 -19.63
N ILE A 200 37.53 15.39 -19.12
CA ILE A 200 37.76 14.20 -18.32
C ILE A 200 37.88 13.02 -19.27
N VAL A 201 38.97 12.29 -19.19
CA VAL A 201 39.26 11.13 -20.03
C VAL A 201 39.47 9.92 -19.15
N ASN A 202 38.66 8.91 -19.31
CA ASN A 202 38.87 7.63 -18.66
C ASN A 202 39.53 6.65 -19.61
N THR A 203 40.61 6.04 -19.11
CA THR A 203 41.33 4.99 -19.81
C THR A 203 41.47 3.76 -18.92
N LEU A 204 41.47 2.58 -19.52
CA LEU A 204 41.47 1.37 -18.71
C LEU A 204 42.76 1.22 -17.90
N ALA A 205 43.94 1.33 -18.51
CA ALA A 205 45.19 1.08 -17.79
C ALA A 205 45.79 2.29 -17.06
N ASN A 206 45.41 3.51 -17.46
CA ASN A 206 45.95 4.74 -16.83
C ASN A 206 44.92 5.37 -15.85
N GLY A 207 43.71 4.87 -15.80
CA GLY A 207 42.66 5.44 -14.96
C GLY A 207 42.10 6.75 -15.49
N LEU A 208 41.93 7.74 -14.59
CA LEU A 208 41.37 9.03 -14.89
C LEU A 208 42.43 10.07 -15.24
N LEU A 209 42.17 10.80 -16.30
CA LEU A 209 42.99 11.90 -16.78
C LEU A 209 42.15 13.16 -16.94
N ILE A 210 42.71 14.31 -16.62
CA ILE A 210 42.13 15.61 -16.94
C ILE A 210 42.99 16.26 -18.02
N TYR A 211 42.39 16.55 -19.18
CA TYR A 211 43.04 17.16 -20.31
C TYR A 211 42.53 18.59 -20.52
N ASP A 212 43.43 19.53 -20.55
CA ASP A 212 43.13 20.92 -20.87
C ASP A 212 43.35 21.20 -22.37
N PRO A 213 42.30 21.47 -23.14
CA PRO A 213 42.41 21.74 -24.57
C PRO A 213 43.22 23.01 -24.92
N GLN A 214 43.29 23.99 -24.00
CA GLN A 214 43.98 25.24 -24.23
C GLN A 214 45.49 25.07 -24.06
N SER A 215 45.90 24.49 -22.95
CA SER A 215 47.33 24.23 -22.68
C SER A 215 47.87 22.97 -23.36
N GLN A 216 46.99 22.11 -23.88
CA GLN A 216 47.27 20.80 -24.44
C GLN A 216 48.02 19.87 -23.46
N LYS A 217 47.80 20.05 -22.16
CA LYS A 217 48.38 19.23 -21.10
C LYS A 217 47.34 18.23 -20.57
N ALA A 218 47.84 17.06 -20.19
CA ALA A 218 47.03 16.04 -19.53
C ALA A 218 47.64 15.73 -18.16
N ASP A 219 46.82 15.86 -17.13
CA ASP A 219 47.17 15.53 -15.75
C ASP A 219 46.60 14.16 -15.39
N LEU A 220 47.45 13.23 -14.98
CA LEU A 220 47.06 11.90 -14.54
C LEU A 220 46.65 11.95 -13.06
N MET A 221 45.48 11.43 -12.77
CA MET A 221 44.92 11.35 -11.41
C MET A 221 45.46 10.15 -10.61
N GLY A 222 46.67 9.70 -10.88
CA GLY A 222 47.28 8.52 -10.25
C GLY A 222 46.55 7.22 -10.67
N ASP A 223 46.59 6.20 -9.79
CA ASP A 223 45.95 4.91 -10.07
C ASP A 223 44.43 4.92 -9.84
N LEU A 224 43.85 6.11 -9.71
CA LEU A 224 42.43 6.25 -9.45
C LEU A 224 41.59 5.79 -10.65
N LEU A 225 40.61 4.95 -10.42
CA LEU A 225 39.74 4.35 -11.44
C LEU A 225 40.52 3.56 -12.54
N LYS A 226 41.71 3.05 -12.20
CA LYS A 226 42.45 2.12 -13.05
C LYS A 226 41.65 0.80 -13.16
N ASP A 227 41.61 0.25 -14.38
CA ASP A 227 40.83 -0.96 -14.73
C ASP A 227 39.32 -0.86 -14.50
N ILE A 228 38.83 0.35 -14.23
CA ILE A 228 37.38 0.62 -13.99
C ILE A 228 36.82 1.43 -15.16
N ARG A 229 35.73 0.98 -15.71
CA ARG A 229 34.99 1.71 -16.76
C ARG A 229 34.06 2.74 -16.12
N ILE A 230 33.99 3.90 -16.79
CA ILE A 230 33.00 4.93 -16.49
C ILE A 230 31.81 4.71 -17.41
N ASN A 231 30.62 4.70 -16.84
CA ASN A 231 29.35 4.58 -17.57
C ASN A 231 28.71 5.96 -17.81
N ARG A 232 28.83 6.88 -16.85
CA ARG A 232 28.23 8.21 -16.93
C ARG A 232 29.01 9.22 -16.07
N ILE A 233 29.08 10.47 -16.53
CA ILE A 233 29.54 11.63 -15.75
C ILE A 233 28.45 12.67 -15.85
N ILE A 234 28.09 13.29 -14.71
CA ILE A 234 27.10 14.36 -14.64
C ILE A 234 27.62 15.51 -13.75
N PRO A 235 27.21 16.77 -14.02
CA PRO A 235 27.48 17.88 -13.12
C PRO A 235 26.83 17.65 -11.75
N TYR A 236 27.50 18.05 -10.66
CA TYR A 236 26.95 18.01 -9.35
C TYR A 236 26.49 19.41 -8.91
N TYR A 237 25.25 19.51 -8.45
CA TYR A 237 24.58 20.80 -8.21
C TYR A 237 25.20 21.69 -7.13
N LYS A 238 26.05 21.15 -6.26
CA LYS A 238 26.66 21.90 -5.15
C LYS A 238 27.67 22.93 -5.58
N SER A 239 28.40 22.64 -6.62
CA SER A 239 29.42 23.52 -7.17
C SER A 239 29.53 23.30 -8.67
N PRO A 240 29.72 24.37 -9.46
CA PRO A 240 29.93 24.23 -10.89
C PRO A 240 31.24 23.50 -11.25
N ASN A 241 32.17 23.31 -10.28
CA ASN A 241 33.40 22.51 -10.46
C ASN A 241 33.20 21.03 -10.14
N ASP A 242 32.06 20.65 -9.53
CA ASP A 242 31.88 19.30 -9.05
C ASP A 242 31.19 18.43 -10.08
N VAL A 243 31.66 17.20 -10.22
CA VAL A 243 31.03 16.17 -11.04
C VAL A 243 30.90 14.87 -10.28
N LEU A 244 29.83 14.12 -10.60
CA LEU A 244 29.64 12.75 -10.15
C LEU A 244 29.98 11.78 -11.28
N ILE A 245 30.68 10.72 -10.93
CA ILE A 245 31.22 9.71 -11.86
C ILE A 245 30.60 8.36 -11.50
N ALA A 246 29.77 7.81 -12.35
CA ALA A 246 29.19 6.47 -12.23
C ALA A 246 30.12 5.43 -12.85
N THR A 247 30.45 4.39 -12.09
CA THR A 247 31.42 3.37 -12.48
C THR A 247 30.80 1.98 -12.69
N ASP A 248 31.51 1.17 -13.48
CA ASP A 248 31.13 -0.22 -13.72
C ASP A 248 31.84 -1.13 -12.71
N GLY A 249 31.38 -1.09 -11.44
CA GLY A 249 31.85 -2.01 -10.40
C GLY A 249 32.46 -1.39 -9.13
N ASP A 250 32.55 -0.06 -9.02
CA ASP A 250 33.13 0.60 -7.84
C ASP A 250 32.27 1.78 -7.30
N GLY A 251 30.98 1.80 -7.64
CA GLY A 251 30.05 2.80 -7.13
C GLY A 251 30.14 4.15 -7.82
N VAL A 252 29.92 5.23 -7.05
CA VAL A 252 29.92 6.62 -7.53
C VAL A 252 31.05 7.38 -6.87
N TYR A 253 31.76 8.14 -7.70
CA TYR A 253 32.81 9.05 -7.24
C TYR A 253 32.37 10.50 -7.38
N TRP A 254 32.87 11.34 -6.51
CA TRP A 254 32.83 12.78 -6.61
C TRP A 254 34.21 13.33 -6.98
N LEU A 255 34.24 14.22 -7.95
CA LEU A 255 35.45 14.87 -8.42
C LEU A 255 35.26 16.38 -8.42
N ASP A 256 36.19 17.11 -7.76
CA ASP A 256 36.34 18.55 -7.86
C ASP A 256 37.34 18.88 -8.98
N MET A 257 36.83 19.48 -10.04
CA MET A 257 37.63 19.84 -11.23
C MET A 257 38.65 20.95 -10.98
N LYS A 258 38.50 21.72 -9.89
CA LYS A 258 39.44 22.79 -9.55
C LYS A 258 40.64 22.27 -8.79
N SER A 259 40.43 21.43 -7.81
CA SER A 259 41.50 20.86 -6.98
C SER A 259 42.04 19.53 -7.50
N HIS A 260 41.38 18.94 -8.48
CA HIS A 260 41.57 17.57 -8.95
C HIS A 260 41.47 16.53 -7.82
N HIS A 261 40.67 16.85 -6.78
CA HIS A 261 40.43 15.92 -5.69
C HIS A 261 39.26 15.01 -6.04
N CYS A 262 39.50 13.71 -5.98
CA CYS A 262 38.49 12.71 -6.29
C CYS A 262 38.34 11.69 -5.15
N THR A 263 37.13 11.48 -4.71
CA THR A 263 36.82 10.55 -3.61
C THR A 263 35.60 9.72 -3.94
N ARG A 264 35.49 8.57 -3.30
CA ARG A 264 34.26 7.78 -3.35
C ARG A 264 33.11 8.52 -2.65
N PHE A 265 32.03 8.70 -3.38
CA PHE A 265 30.81 9.36 -2.88
C PHE A 265 29.78 8.35 -2.36
N LEU A 266 29.45 7.35 -3.18
CA LEU A 266 28.54 6.27 -2.80
C LEU A 266 29.19 4.93 -3.15
N GLN A 267 29.10 3.98 -2.19
CA GLN A 267 29.63 2.63 -2.39
C GLN A 267 28.64 1.59 -1.88
N GLU A 268 28.79 0.40 -2.39
CA GLU A 268 28.06 -0.77 -1.96
C GLU A 268 28.36 -1.12 -0.50
N ASN A 269 27.32 -1.42 0.25
CA ASN A 269 27.43 -1.98 1.59
C ASN A 269 26.21 -2.86 1.90
N TYR A 270 26.35 -4.15 1.67
CA TYR A 270 25.27 -5.13 1.94
C TYR A 270 24.95 -5.31 3.41
N GLN A 271 25.81 -4.87 4.32
CA GLN A 271 25.61 -5.01 5.76
C GLN A 271 24.67 -3.94 6.31
N LEU A 272 24.54 -2.82 5.61
CA LEU A 272 23.72 -1.69 6.02
C LEU A 272 22.46 -1.58 5.15
N PRO A 273 21.29 -1.64 5.76
CA PRO A 273 20.02 -1.69 5.03
C PRO A 273 19.70 -0.42 4.23
N ASN A 274 20.35 0.71 4.51
CA ASN A 274 20.16 2.01 3.87
C ASN A 274 21.31 2.42 2.93
N LYS A 275 22.17 1.48 2.55
CA LYS A 275 23.28 1.73 1.59
C LYS A 275 22.97 1.08 0.25
N MET A 276 23.75 1.48 -0.77
CA MET A 276 23.62 0.88 -2.11
C MET A 276 23.79 -0.65 -2.05
N ASN A 277 22.94 -1.35 -2.76
CA ASN A 277 22.94 -2.82 -2.85
C ASN A 277 23.63 -3.34 -4.13
N GLY A 278 24.57 -2.57 -4.67
CA GLY A 278 25.41 -2.94 -5.80
C GLY A 278 26.40 -1.86 -6.15
N SER A 279 27.48 -2.25 -6.80
CA SER A 279 28.61 -1.39 -7.16
C SER A 279 28.64 -1.02 -8.66
N ILE A 280 27.86 -1.71 -9.50
CA ILE A 280 27.78 -1.45 -10.94
C ILE A 280 26.71 -0.39 -11.20
N ILE A 281 27.13 0.85 -11.46
CA ILE A 281 26.21 1.96 -11.72
C ILE A 281 26.14 2.20 -13.23
N LYS A 282 25.01 1.84 -13.84
CA LYS A 282 24.79 1.97 -15.29
C LYS A 282 24.48 3.39 -15.72
N ASP A 283 23.67 4.08 -14.93
CA ASP A 283 23.28 5.46 -15.17
C ASP A 283 23.11 6.19 -13.84
N ILE A 284 23.26 7.50 -13.86
CA ILE A 284 23.05 8.39 -12.71
C ILE A 284 22.35 9.65 -13.18
N TYR A 285 21.38 10.12 -12.39
CA TYR A 285 20.59 11.29 -12.70
C TYR A 285 20.35 12.12 -11.44
N ILE A 286 20.35 13.44 -11.56
CA ILE A 286 19.96 14.36 -10.48
C ILE A 286 18.65 15.02 -10.89
N ASP A 287 17.62 14.84 -10.07
CA ASP A 287 16.32 15.43 -10.33
C ASP A 287 16.24 16.91 -9.89
N THR A 288 15.13 17.57 -10.20
CA THR A 288 14.90 18.99 -9.88
C THR A 288 14.88 19.29 -8.38
N ALA A 289 14.67 18.29 -7.53
CA ALA A 289 14.76 18.41 -6.08
C ALA A 289 16.13 17.98 -5.52
N HIS A 290 17.14 17.86 -6.40
CA HIS A 290 18.52 17.52 -6.06
C HIS A 290 18.72 16.10 -5.48
N ARG A 291 17.78 15.18 -5.70
CA ARG A 291 17.97 13.77 -5.37
C ARG A 291 18.78 13.08 -6.44
N ILE A 292 19.69 12.21 -6.01
CA ILE A 292 20.58 11.45 -6.90
C ILE A 292 19.99 10.06 -7.10
N TRP A 293 19.55 9.79 -8.31
CA TRP A 293 19.04 8.50 -8.74
C TRP A 293 20.16 7.67 -9.34
N ASN A 294 20.38 6.49 -8.78
CA ASN A 294 21.41 5.58 -9.24
C ASN A 294 20.79 4.33 -9.85
N VAL A 295 21.10 4.05 -11.10
CA VAL A 295 20.72 2.81 -11.78
C VAL A 295 21.78 1.75 -11.46
N ILE A 296 21.39 0.77 -10.66
CA ILE A 296 22.29 -0.29 -10.18
C ILE A 296 21.99 -1.61 -10.90
N TYR A 297 22.99 -2.10 -11.60
CA TYR A 297 22.85 -3.38 -12.29
C TYR A 297 23.28 -4.56 -11.38
N PRO A 298 22.52 -5.65 -11.33
CA PRO A 298 21.19 -5.89 -11.91
C PRO A 298 20.03 -5.63 -10.92
N THR A 299 20.24 -4.88 -9.86
CA THR A 299 19.36 -4.83 -8.68
C THR A 299 18.28 -3.75 -8.72
N GLY A 300 18.32 -2.84 -9.70
CA GLY A 300 17.29 -1.82 -9.91
C GLY A 300 17.76 -0.40 -9.66
N LEU A 301 17.07 0.33 -8.78
CA LEU A 301 17.30 1.75 -8.51
C LEU A 301 17.57 2.00 -7.03
N THR A 302 18.40 2.98 -6.73
CA THR A 302 18.51 3.62 -5.42
C THR A 302 18.45 5.12 -5.56
N VAL A 303 17.85 5.77 -4.57
CA VAL A 303 17.74 7.22 -4.48
C VAL A 303 18.55 7.68 -3.27
N TYR A 304 19.41 8.65 -3.49
CA TYR A 304 20.14 9.33 -2.43
C TYR A 304 19.67 10.78 -2.35
N SER A 305 19.31 11.22 -1.16
CA SER A 305 18.95 12.61 -0.88
C SER A 305 19.71 13.09 0.34
N GLU A 306 20.35 14.24 0.23
CA GLU A 306 21.03 14.87 1.38
C GLU A 306 20.07 15.56 2.35
N GLN A 307 18.82 15.78 1.93
CA GLN A 307 17.79 16.35 2.80
C GLN A 307 17.41 15.41 3.94
N TYR A 308 17.65 14.11 3.75
CA TYR A 308 17.37 13.12 4.78
C TYR A 308 18.66 12.75 5.52
N PRO A 309 18.58 12.70 6.84
CA PRO A 309 19.72 12.32 7.64
C PRO A 309 20.11 10.86 7.36
N THR A 310 21.41 10.61 7.33
CA THR A 310 21.92 9.23 7.31
C THR A 310 21.79 8.65 8.70
N TYR A 311 20.91 7.66 8.85
CA TYR A 311 20.82 6.88 10.08
C TYR A 311 21.99 5.92 10.19
N GLU A 312 22.54 5.80 11.38
CA GLU A 312 23.50 4.76 11.67
C GLU A 312 22.76 3.47 12.06
N TRP A 313 23.13 2.35 11.43
CA TRP A 313 22.61 1.05 11.79
C TRP A 313 23.67 0.23 12.51
N ILE A 314 23.28 -0.31 13.65
CA ILE A 314 24.05 -1.30 14.40
C ILE A 314 23.52 -2.67 14.02
N THR A 315 24.33 -3.47 13.34
CA THR A 315 23.96 -4.81 12.86
C THR A 315 24.99 -5.86 13.21
N HIS A 316 24.53 -7.12 13.22
CA HIS A 316 25.41 -8.28 13.35
C HIS A 316 26.25 -8.48 12.08
N SER A 317 27.53 -8.74 12.25
CA SER A 317 28.44 -9.12 11.15
C SER A 317 28.98 -10.53 11.37
N ARG A 318 28.65 -11.46 10.49
CA ARG A 318 29.04 -12.89 10.61
C ARG A 318 30.55 -13.12 10.73
N ASN A 319 31.35 -12.26 10.13
CA ASN A 319 32.82 -12.40 10.06
C ASN A 319 33.57 -11.48 11.03
N ASN A 320 32.86 -10.77 11.90
CA ASN A 320 33.44 -9.83 12.82
C ASN A 320 32.91 -10.05 14.24
N THR A 321 33.76 -10.60 15.11
CA THR A 321 33.41 -10.80 16.52
C THR A 321 33.25 -9.49 17.28
N ASN A 322 33.78 -8.38 16.77
CA ASN A 322 33.57 -7.03 17.30
C ASN A 322 32.32 -6.39 16.69
N SER A 323 31.19 -7.07 16.78
CA SER A 323 29.88 -6.60 16.31
C SER A 323 28.76 -7.10 17.23
N LEU A 324 27.56 -6.60 17.01
CA LEU A 324 26.33 -7.10 17.65
C LEU A 324 26.21 -8.62 17.49
N VAL A 325 25.76 -9.33 18.52
CA VAL A 325 25.67 -10.81 18.50
C VAL A 325 24.52 -11.35 17.65
N ASP A 326 23.40 -10.62 17.61
CA ASP A 326 22.24 -10.96 16.81
C ASP A 326 21.45 -9.70 16.43
N ASN A 327 20.82 -9.69 15.25
CA ASN A 327 20.08 -8.52 14.74
C ASN A 327 18.74 -8.30 15.46
N ARG A 328 18.15 -9.31 16.08
CA ARG A 328 16.86 -9.16 16.77
C ARG A 328 17.09 -8.62 18.17
N ILE A 329 16.86 -7.32 18.34
CA ILE A 329 17.07 -6.60 19.59
C ILE A 329 15.74 -6.47 20.32
N ASN A 330 15.63 -7.08 21.49
CA ASN A 330 14.42 -7.10 22.33
C ASN A 330 14.43 -6.08 23.46
N GLY A 331 15.59 -5.57 23.82
CA GLY A 331 15.73 -4.57 24.87
C GLY A 331 17.07 -3.84 24.78
N ILE A 332 17.05 -2.57 25.13
CA ILE A 332 18.24 -1.70 25.11
C ILE A 332 18.35 -0.98 26.44
N MET A 333 19.55 -0.87 26.94
CA MET A 333 19.86 -0.12 28.18
C MET A 333 21.22 0.55 28.04
N GLN A 334 21.39 1.72 28.63
CA GLN A 334 22.71 2.32 28.83
C GLN A 334 23.09 2.28 30.28
N ASP A 335 24.31 1.79 30.60
CA ASP A 335 24.80 1.70 31.97
C ASP A 335 25.32 3.05 32.48
N SER A 336 25.65 3.09 33.78
CA SER A 336 26.18 4.29 34.46
C SER A 336 27.50 4.78 33.88
N GLU A 337 28.27 3.92 33.21
CA GLU A 337 29.55 4.24 32.58
C GLU A 337 29.39 4.71 31.12
N GLY A 338 28.18 4.64 30.57
CA GLY A 338 27.84 5.07 29.21
C GLY A 338 27.92 3.97 28.14
N ASP A 339 28.18 2.72 28.52
CA ASP A 339 28.12 1.60 27.59
C ASP A 339 26.69 1.21 27.28
N THR A 340 26.42 0.89 26.02
CA THR A 340 25.09 0.51 25.57
C THR A 340 24.96 -1.02 25.49
N TRP A 341 23.94 -1.53 26.14
CA TRP A 341 23.62 -2.95 26.23
C TRP A 341 22.41 -3.32 25.39
N PHE A 342 22.51 -4.42 24.68
CA PHE A 342 21.47 -4.94 23.80
C PHE A 342 21.11 -6.36 24.21
N ALA A 343 19.86 -6.58 24.62
CA ALA A 343 19.28 -7.90 24.79
C ALA A 343 18.77 -8.42 23.44
N THR A 344 19.23 -9.58 23.03
CA THR A 344 18.95 -10.12 21.69
C THR A 344 18.36 -11.54 21.73
N ASN A 345 17.99 -12.06 20.59
CA ASN A 345 17.55 -13.46 20.48
C ASN A 345 18.69 -14.48 20.65
N ASN A 346 19.94 -14.05 20.61
CA ASN A 346 21.08 -14.95 20.77
C ASN A 346 22.14 -14.35 21.71
N GLY A 347 21.73 -13.99 22.92
CA GLY A 347 22.61 -13.44 23.93
C GLY A 347 22.48 -11.95 24.14
N ILE A 348 23.50 -11.37 24.71
CA ILE A 348 23.56 -9.97 25.13
C ILE A 348 24.85 -9.35 24.58
N SER A 349 24.74 -8.18 23.99
CA SER A 349 25.87 -7.38 23.51
C SER A 349 26.03 -6.12 24.34
N CYS A 350 27.28 -5.77 24.69
CA CYS A 350 27.67 -4.53 25.30
C CYS A 350 28.59 -3.76 24.35
N TYR A 351 28.23 -2.55 24.00
CA TYR A 351 29.02 -1.65 23.17
C TYR A 351 29.59 -0.49 23.97
N ASN A 352 30.88 -0.35 23.92
CA ASN A 352 31.55 0.81 24.48
C ASN A 352 31.79 1.87 23.40
N PRO A 353 31.13 3.04 23.47
CA PRO A 353 31.20 4.06 22.43
C PRO A 353 32.59 4.73 22.36
N THR A 354 33.33 4.78 23.46
CA THR A 354 34.67 5.42 23.50
C THR A 354 35.70 4.56 22.79
N SER A 355 35.76 3.27 23.16
CA SER A 355 36.75 2.34 22.56
C SER A 355 36.27 1.68 21.26
N LYS A 356 35.00 1.86 20.89
CA LYS A 356 34.33 1.20 19.77
C LYS A 356 34.41 -0.34 19.81
N LYS A 357 34.46 -0.91 21.02
CA LYS A 357 34.58 -2.34 21.23
C LYS A 357 33.26 -2.96 21.69
N TRP A 358 33.00 -4.15 21.17
CA TRP A 358 31.88 -4.99 21.54
C TRP A 358 32.32 -6.10 22.51
N ARG A 359 31.46 -6.44 23.42
CA ARG A 359 31.55 -7.64 24.26
C ARG A 359 30.23 -8.38 24.21
N ASN A 360 30.27 -9.66 23.92
CA ASN A 360 29.09 -10.50 23.78
C ASN A 360 29.06 -11.52 24.91
N TYR A 361 27.89 -11.74 25.51
CA TYR A 361 27.65 -12.65 26.62
C TYR A 361 26.47 -13.58 26.30
N LEU A 362 26.52 -14.77 26.85
CA LEU A 362 25.40 -15.72 26.86
C LEU A 362 24.85 -16.05 25.47
N SER A 363 25.66 -16.00 24.44
CA SER A 363 25.31 -16.44 23.10
C SER A 363 25.31 -17.99 22.99
N SER A 364 24.76 -18.51 21.91
CA SER A 364 24.79 -19.96 21.62
C SER A 364 26.21 -20.54 21.52
N PHE A 365 27.22 -19.69 21.41
CA PHE A 365 28.64 -20.07 21.39
C PHE A 365 29.34 -19.93 22.75
N ASP A 366 28.60 -19.45 23.78
CA ASP A 366 29.16 -19.24 25.11
C ASP A 366 28.93 -20.46 26.01
N GLN A 367 30.02 -21.08 26.48
CA GLN A 367 29.97 -22.24 27.38
C GLN A 367 29.40 -21.92 28.78
N ASN A 368 29.25 -20.65 29.13
CA ASN A 368 28.67 -20.20 30.40
C ASN A 368 27.13 -20.13 30.40
N ALA A 369 26.48 -20.42 29.29
CA ALA A 369 25.04 -20.45 29.21
C ALA A 369 24.49 -21.73 29.85
N HIS A 370 23.76 -21.60 30.95
CA HIS A 370 23.13 -22.73 31.68
C HIS A 370 21.90 -23.33 30.99
N ASN A 371 21.44 -22.77 29.92
CA ASN A 371 20.24 -23.15 29.17
C ASN A 371 20.49 -23.07 27.65
N ASP A 372 19.82 -23.93 26.92
CA ASP A 372 19.80 -23.90 25.43
C ASP A 372 19.02 -22.68 24.87
N ASN A 373 18.38 -21.89 25.73
CA ASN A 373 17.63 -20.71 25.32
C ASN A 373 18.44 -19.43 25.61
N HIS A 374 18.87 -18.77 24.56
CA HIS A 374 19.70 -17.58 24.58
C HIS A 374 18.92 -16.28 24.33
N VAL A 375 17.58 -16.30 24.40
CA VAL A 375 16.72 -15.15 24.16
C VAL A 375 16.61 -14.27 25.40
N PHE A 376 17.10 -13.05 25.32
CA PHE A 376 16.98 -12.03 26.38
C PHE A 376 16.06 -10.90 25.95
N ILE A 377 15.29 -10.36 26.91
CA ILE A 377 14.25 -9.34 26.65
C ILE A 377 14.32 -8.14 27.59
N SER A 378 14.96 -8.24 28.73
CA SER A 378 15.06 -7.14 29.68
C SER A 378 16.44 -7.02 30.31
N LEU A 379 16.86 -5.79 30.55
CA LEU A 379 18.16 -5.42 31.12
C LEU A 379 17.96 -4.36 32.19
N CYS A 380 18.73 -4.45 33.27
CA CYS A 380 18.76 -3.43 34.31
C CYS A 380 20.14 -3.38 34.97
N GLU A 381 20.72 -2.21 35.11
CA GLU A 381 21.94 -2.03 35.91
C GLU A 381 21.60 -2.02 37.40
N LEU A 382 22.13 -2.98 38.12
CA LEU A 382 21.93 -3.08 39.55
C LEU A 382 22.83 -2.12 40.37
N ARG A 383 24.07 -2.01 39.91
CA ARG A 383 25.11 -1.11 40.43
C ARG A 383 26.18 -0.94 39.36
N PRO A 384 27.02 0.09 39.37
CA PRO A 384 28.07 0.29 38.39
C PRO A 384 28.86 -1.00 38.12
N GLY A 385 28.89 -1.42 36.83
CA GLY A 385 29.58 -2.61 36.41
C GLY A 385 28.85 -3.95 36.65
N VAL A 386 27.60 -3.96 37.14
CA VAL A 386 26.81 -5.18 37.31
C VAL A 386 25.44 -5.03 36.67
N VAL A 387 25.20 -5.78 35.61
CA VAL A 387 23.95 -5.77 34.86
C VAL A 387 23.17 -7.06 35.10
N MET A 388 21.89 -6.91 35.39
CA MET A 388 20.95 -8.01 35.48
C MET A 388 20.23 -8.12 34.12
N ALA A 389 20.13 -9.34 33.59
CA ALA A 389 19.46 -9.67 32.35
C ALA A 389 18.36 -10.71 32.59
N GLY A 390 17.18 -10.42 32.07
CA GLY A 390 16.02 -11.31 32.09
C GLY A 390 15.70 -11.85 30.68
N GLY A 391 15.41 -13.14 30.62
CA GLY A 391 15.23 -13.82 29.37
C GLY A 391 13.80 -14.31 29.12
N TYR A 392 13.55 -14.67 27.87
CA TYR A 392 12.39 -15.43 27.43
C TYR A 392 12.67 -16.91 27.67
N MET A 393 12.17 -17.45 28.76
CA MET A 393 12.42 -18.84 29.22
C MET A 393 13.90 -19.11 29.60
N SER A 394 14.77 -18.10 29.61
CA SER A 394 16.19 -18.22 29.96
C SER A 394 16.46 -17.96 31.44
N GLY A 395 15.51 -17.36 32.17
CA GLY A 395 15.66 -16.97 33.57
C GLY A 395 16.42 -15.64 33.75
N ILE A 396 17.12 -15.52 34.86
CA ILE A 396 17.85 -14.29 35.27
C ILE A 396 19.33 -14.56 35.32
N TYR A 397 20.13 -13.65 34.78
CA TYR A 397 21.57 -13.65 34.83
C TYR A 397 22.11 -12.33 35.40
N LEU A 398 23.21 -12.42 36.16
CA LEU A 398 24.03 -11.29 36.52
C LEU A 398 25.32 -11.29 35.71
N ILE A 399 25.59 -10.17 35.08
CA ILE A 399 26.80 -9.96 34.26
C ILE A 399 27.70 -8.96 35.00
N TYR A 400 28.88 -9.38 35.35
CA TYR A 400 29.91 -8.56 35.94
C TYR A 400 30.83 -8.03 34.85
N LYS A 401 30.64 -6.77 34.46
CA LYS A 401 31.31 -6.14 33.31
C LYS A 401 32.83 -6.16 33.41
N ASN A 402 33.37 -5.88 34.59
CA ASN A 402 34.81 -5.76 34.82
C ASN A 402 35.54 -7.11 34.80
N THR A 403 34.95 -8.15 35.37
CA THR A 403 35.52 -9.51 35.42
C THR A 403 35.08 -10.36 34.26
N GLN A 404 34.11 -9.90 33.46
CA GLN A 404 33.42 -10.63 32.37
C GLN A 404 32.77 -11.94 32.85
N GLN A 405 32.55 -12.08 34.15
CA GLN A 405 31.88 -13.23 34.72
C GLN A 405 30.37 -13.10 34.57
N VAL A 406 29.74 -14.24 34.35
CA VAL A 406 28.28 -14.34 34.24
C VAL A 406 27.82 -15.33 35.32
N ARG A 407 26.78 -14.94 36.08
CA ARG A 407 26.21 -15.80 37.11
C ARG A 407 24.70 -16.00 36.80
N TYR A 408 24.30 -17.24 36.64
CA TYR A 408 22.89 -17.62 36.60
C TYR A 408 22.27 -17.58 37.98
N ILE A 409 21.11 -16.95 38.10
CA ILE A 409 20.37 -16.89 39.35
C ILE A 409 19.19 -17.87 39.24
N SER A 410 19.42 -19.15 39.60
CA SER A 410 18.38 -20.16 39.67
C SER A 410 17.50 -20.04 40.89
N GLN A 411 18.08 -19.55 41.97
CA GLN A 411 17.45 -19.24 43.26
C GLN A 411 18.07 -17.97 43.81
N LEU A 412 17.24 -16.99 44.09
CA LEU A 412 17.70 -15.86 44.92
C LEU A 412 17.76 -16.29 46.41
N SER A 413 18.74 -17.17 46.76
CA SER A 413 19.10 -17.76 48.07
C SER A 413 18.06 -18.66 48.80
N ASN A 414 18.53 -19.67 49.38
CA ASN A 414 18.21 -20.52 50.59
C ASN A 414 16.73 -20.79 50.99
N GLU A 415 15.69 -20.53 50.23
CA GLU A 415 14.35 -20.90 50.63
C GLU A 415 13.55 -21.59 49.49
N GLU A 416 12.63 -22.41 49.90
CA GLU A 416 11.93 -23.50 49.24
C GLU A 416 11.15 -23.24 47.97
N GLU A 417 11.13 -22.02 47.41
CA GLU A 417 10.46 -21.76 46.09
C GLU A 417 11.50 -21.49 45.01
N PRO A 418 11.58 -22.36 44.00
CA PRO A 418 12.31 -22.02 42.77
C PRO A 418 11.66 -20.81 42.12
N LEU A 419 12.44 -19.95 41.44
CA LEU A 419 11.89 -18.92 40.57
C LEU A 419 11.01 -19.62 39.53
N PRO A 420 9.64 -19.62 39.65
CA PRO A 420 8.79 -20.39 38.74
C PRO A 420 8.72 -19.79 37.37
N ASP A 421 9.01 -18.48 37.21
CA ASP A 421 9.00 -17.79 35.94
C ASP A 421 10.39 -17.66 35.36
N LYS A 422 10.69 -18.49 34.37
CA LYS A 422 11.86 -18.28 33.50
C LYS A 422 11.65 -17.12 32.51
N TYR A 423 10.44 -16.57 32.47
CA TYR A 423 10.04 -15.47 31.63
C TYR A 423 10.07 -14.14 32.42
N ILE A 424 11.06 -13.32 32.12
CA ILE A 424 11.25 -12.03 32.79
C ILE A 424 11.15 -10.92 31.76
N ARG A 425 9.96 -10.34 31.70
CA ARG A 425 9.62 -9.34 30.69
C ARG A 425 10.18 -7.96 31.01
N SER A 426 10.18 -7.60 32.30
CA SER A 426 10.63 -6.30 32.76
C SER A 426 11.40 -6.41 34.05
N ILE A 427 12.49 -5.69 34.17
CA ILE A 427 13.29 -5.54 35.38
C ILE A 427 13.38 -4.05 35.70
N LEU A 428 13.09 -3.68 36.93
CA LEU A 428 13.16 -2.29 37.40
C LEU A 428 13.94 -2.26 38.73
N ARG A 429 14.90 -1.35 38.82
CA ARG A 429 15.49 -0.95 40.10
C ARG A 429 14.82 0.34 40.56
N ASP A 430 14.24 0.31 41.77
CA ASP A 430 13.66 1.52 42.34
C ASP A 430 14.68 2.37 43.09
N ASN A 431 14.28 3.55 43.57
CA ASN A 431 15.16 4.48 44.28
C ASN A 431 15.65 3.94 45.66
N ASP A 432 14.90 3.00 46.24
CA ASP A 432 15.26 2.33 47.48
C ASP A 432 16.25 1.18 47.24
N GLY A 433 16.65 0.95 46.02
CA GLY A 433 17.53 -0.12 45.56
C GLY A 433 16.87 -1.49 45.50
N ASN A 434 15.53 -1.58 45.64
CA ASN A 434 14.80 -2.81 45.41
C ASN A 434 14.75 -3.13 43.91
N ILE A 435 14.84 -4.40 43.59
CA ILE A 435 14.74 -4.91 42.23
C ILE A 435 13.36 -5.53 42.07
N TRP A 436 12.63 -5.02 41.08
CA TRP A 436 11.32 -5.51 40.73
C TRP A 436 11.39 -6.27 39.42
N THR A 437 10.76 -7.43 39.34
CA THR A 437 10.68 -8.23 38.11
C THR A 437 9.23 -8.55 37.81
N GLY A 438 8.86 -8.35 36.55
CA GLY A 438 7.54 -8.65 36.01
C GLY A 438 7.60 -9.85 35.06
N GLY A 439 6.71 -10.80 35.26
CA GLY A 439 6.59 -12.03 34.48
C GLY A 439 5.14 -12.33 34.07
N PHE A 440 4.82 -13.59 33.78
CA PHE A 440 3.47 -13.99 33.32
C PHE A 440 2.39 -13.80 34.35
N TYR A 441 2.65 -14.16 35.62
CA TYR A 441 1.60 -14.20 36.64
C TYR A 441 2.02 -13.61 37.97
N CYS A 442 3.17 -12.97 38.04
CA CYS A 442 3.64 -12.37 39.30
C CYS A 442 4.53 -11.15 39.11
N LEU A 443 4.37 -10.22 40.05
CA LEU A 443 5.33 -9.17 40.36
C LEU A 443 6.19 -9.64 41.51
N ARG A 444 7.50 -9.55 41.35
CA ARG A 444 8.44 -9.92 42.42
C ARG A 444 9.28 -8.74 42.80
N MET A 445 9.60 -8.67 44.10
CA MET A 445 10.54 -7.71 44.64
C MET A 445 11.69 -8.43 45.37
N PHE A 446 12.89 -7.98 45.09
CA PHE A 446 14.09 -8.42 45.79
C PHE A 446 14.91 -7.21 46.26
N ASN A 447 15.29 -7.18 47.53
CA ASN A 447 16.18 -6.17 48.05
C ASN A 447 17.59 -6.76 48.27
N PRO A 448 18.59 -6.34 47.45
CA PRO A 448 19.94 -6.90 47.52
C PRO A 448 20.66 -6.62 48.83
N SER A 449 20.29 -5.54 49.58
CA SER A 449 21.00 -5.11 50.80
C SER A 449 20.62 -5.92 52.03
N ASN A 450 19.36 -6.37 52.13
CA ASN A 450 18.83 -7.09 53.28
C ASN A 450 18.27 -8.48 52.94
N GLY A 451 18.34 -8.90 51.69
CA GLY A 451 17.88 -10.19 51.20
C GLY A 451 16.37 -10.39 51.22
N LYS A 452 15.59 -9.36 51.59
CA LYS A 452 14.12 -9.46 51.59
C LYS A 452 13.54 -9.69 50.22
N ARG A 453 12.47 -10.54 50.16
CA ARG A 453 11.79 -10.91 48.96
C ARG A 453 10.31 -10.92 49.16
N TYR A 454 9.60 -10.57 48.13
CA TYR A 454 8.15 -10.61 48.09
C TYR A 454 7.68 -11.03 46.72
N ARG A 455 6.62 -11.80 46.69
CA ARG A 455 5.90 -12.19 45.48
C ARG A 455 4.47 -11.69 45.58
N TYR A 456 4.00 -11.12 44.52
CA TYR A 456 2.61 -10.63 44.37
C TYR A 456 2.04 -11.25 43.10
N ASP A 457 1.00 -12.06 43.25
CA ASP A 457 0.38 -12.71 42.12
C ASP A 457 -0.44 -11.69 41.31
N THR A 458 -0.43 -11.80 40.02
CA THR A 458 -1.10 -10.90 39.08
C THR A 458 -2.06 -11.66 38.20
N VAL A 459 -3.18 -11.03 37.86
CA VAL A 459 -4.20 -11.63 36.98
C VAL A 459 -3.73 -11.69 35.53
N TYR A 460 -2.98 -10.68 35.13
CA TYR A 460 -2.49 -10.53 33.74
C TYR A 460 -0.96 -10.50 33.69
N PRO A 461 -0.38 -11.03 32.59
CA PRO A 461 1.04 -10.89 32.34
C PRO A 461 1.50 -9.44 32.36
N ILE A 462 2.60 -9.20 33.09
CA ILE A 462 3.22 -7.89 33.16
C ILE A 462 4.09 -7.69 31.92
N THR A 463 3.87 -6.57 31.23
CA THR A 463 4.64 -6.19 30.05
C THR A 463 5.76 -5.21 30.36
N GLN A 464 5.51 -4.27 31.26
CA GLN A 464 6.52 -3.30 31.68
C GLN A 464 6.28 -2.78 33.10
N LEU A 465 7.38 -2.43 33.76
CA LEU A 465 7.41 -1.79 35.07
C LEU A 465 8.08 -0.44 34.95
N LEU A 466 7.54 0.56 35.66
CA LEU A 466 8.16 1.87 35.81
C LEU A 466 7.86 2.43 37.20
N ALA A 467 8.84 3.08 37.86
CA ALA A 467 8.61 3.80 39.13
C ALA A 467 7.75 5.04 38.81
N LYS A 468 6.52 5.07 39.32
CA LYS A 468 5.63 6.23 39.18
C LYS A 468 6.09 7.36 40.12
N ASP A 469 6.30 7.01 41.37
CA ASP A 469 6.82 7.86 42.44
C ASP A 469 7.63 7.01 43.44
N GLU A 470 7.93 7.54 44.62
CA GLU A 470 8.69 6.82 45.65
C GLU A 470 7.91 5.60 46.18
N ASN A 471 6.59 5.69 46.28
CA ASN A 471 5.74 4.70 46.93
C ASN A 471 4.98 3.79 45.96
N THR A 472 4.89 4.17 44.69
CA THR A 472 4.06 3.44 43.73
C THR A 472 4.81 3.11 42.44
N LEU A 473 4.38 2.02 41.78
CA LEU A 473 4.86 1.61 40.47
C LEU A 473 3.72 1.64 39.44
N TRP A 474 4.03 2.08 38.24
CA TRP A 474 3.25 1.78 37.07
C TRP A 474 3.51 0.34 36.64
N VAL A 475 2.46 -0.41 36.45
CA VAL A 475 2.51 -1.80 35.99
C VAL A 475 1.69 -1.91 34.71
N GLY A 476 2.38 -1.98 33.58
CA GLY A 476 1.77 -2.26 32.29
C GLY A 476 1.49 -3.75 32.15
N THR A 477 0.32 -4.09 31.69
CA THR A 477 -0.10 -5.48 31.45
C THR A 477 -0.64 -5.67 30.05
N ILE A 478 -0.94 -6.91 29.67
CA ILE A 478 -1.64 -7.20 28.41
C ILE A 478 -3.10 -6.68 28.41
N ASN A 479 -3.63 -6.30 29.56
CA ASN A 479 -5.01 -5.83 29.75
C ASN A 479 -5.09 -4.53 30.56
N GLY A 480 -4.31 -3.52 30.12
CA GLY A 480 -4.37 -2.19 30.69
C GLY A 480 -3.26 -1.87 31.70
N ILE A 481 -3.47 -0.77 32.40
CA ILE A 481 -2.54 -0.17 33.36
C ILE A 481 -2.97 -0.48 34.78
N TYR A 482 -2.00 -0.80 35.61
CA TYR A 482 -2.18 -1.00 37.05
C TYR A 482 -1.21 -0.12 37.82
N ILE A 483 -1.58 0.22 39.04
CA ILE A 483 -0.70 0.84 40.04
C ILE A 483 -0.42 -0.19 41.13
N PHE A 484 0.84 -0.41 41.40
CA PHE A 484 1.27 -1.16 42.60
C PHE A 484 1.68 -0.20 43.70
N ASP A 485 0.99 -0.27 44.81
CA ASP A 485 1.30 0.48 46.05
C ASP A 485 2.27 -0.34 46.92
N LYS A 486 3.50 0.14 47.06
CA LYS A 486 4.57 -0.54 47.79
C LYS A 486 4.28 -0.66 49.32
N GLN A 487 3.52 0.28 49.89
CA GLN A 487 3.16 0.29 51.30
C GLN A 487 2.00 -0.66 51.59
N LYS A 488 0.94 -0.56 50.80
CA LYS A 488 -0.24 -1.43 50.91
C LYS A 488 0.01 -2.82 50.36
N LYS A 489 1.08 -2.99 49.53
CA LYS A 489 1.46 -4.23 48.90
C LYS A 489 0.33 -4.81 48.01
N CYS A 490 -0.42 -3.96 47.37
CA CYS A 490 -1.51 -4.34 46.53
C CYS A 490 -1.44 -3.67 45.13
N MET A 491 -1.96 -4.37 44.14
CA MET A 491 -2.05 -3.89 42.78
C MET A 491 -3.50 -3.55 42.48
N THR A 492 -3.76 -2.33 42.02
CA THR A 492 -5.05 -1.83 41.67
C THR A 492 -5.09 -1.42 40.21
N PRO A 493 -6.17 -1.72 39.44
CA PRO A 493 -6.31 -1.20 38.11
C PRO A 493 -6.37 0.33 38.14
N TYR A 494 -5.75 0.95 37.13
CA TYR A 494 -5.92 2.38 36.93
C TYR A 494 -7.23 2.60 36.16
N ASP A 495 -8.18 3.23 36.86
CA ASP A 495 -9.53 3.41 36.31
C ASP A 495 -9.49 4.45 35.16
N THR A 496 -10.02 4.05 34.02
CA THR A 496 -10.08 4.88 32.81
C THR A 496 -11.41 4.63 32.13
N ASP A 497 -12.05 5.70 31.68
CA ASP A 497 -13.29 5.63 30.88
C ASP A 497 -13.10 4.97 29.50
N THR A 498 -11.83 4.76 29.09
CA THR A 498 -11.45 4.21 27.82
C THR A 498 -10.63 2.93 28.01
N GLU A 499 -10.96 1.88 27.26
CA GLU A 499 -10.19 0.63 27.24
C GLU A 499 -8.80 0.87 26.63
N ILE A 500 -7.74 0.74 27.45
CA ILE A 500 -6.37 1.01 27.03
C ILE A 500 -5.74 -0.19 26.31
N GLY A 501 -6.11 -1.41 26.71
CA GLY A 501 -5.60 -2.65 26.11
C GLY A 501 -4.15 -2.98 26.52
N CYS A 502 -3.42 -3.69 25.67
CA CYS A 502 -2.08 -4.17 25.94
C CYS A 502 -1.05 -3.04 25.94
N ILE A 503 -0.31 -2.89 27.05
CA ILE A 503 0.75 -1.88 27.19
C ILE A 503 2.05 -2.46 26.66
N ASN A 504 2.65 -1.80 25.68
CA ASN A 504 3.96 -2.17 25.14
C ASN A 504 5.10 -1.43 25.81
N MET A 505 4.94 -0.13 26.07
CA MET A 505 5.95 0.69 26.72
C MET A 505 5.33 1.82 27.56
N ILE A 506 5.99 2.13 28.66
CA ILE A 506 5.65 3.23 29.57
C ILE A 506 6.85 4.19 29.62
N TYR A 507 6.61 5.46 29.37
CA TYR A 507 7.59 6.51 29.56
C TYR A 507 7.01 7.61 30.42
N GLN A 508 7.76 8.09 31.42
CA GLN A 508 7.39 9.21 32.29
C GLN A 508 8.40 10.33 32.13
N THR A 509 7.91 11.56 32.00
CA THR A 509 8.78 12.73 31.92
C THR A 509 9.66 12.88 33.19
N PRO A 510 10.86 13.44 33.09
CA PRO A 510 11.76 13.59 34.23
C PRO A 510 11.15 14.38 35.40
N ASP A 511 10.29 15.35 35.12
CA ASP A 511 9.50 16.14 36.08
C ASP A 511 8.28 15.38 36.65
N ARG A 512 8.06 14.15 36.19
CA ARG A 512 6.93 13.28 36.53
C ARG A 512 5.54 13.86 36.27
N SER A 513 5.44 14.92 35.46
CA SER A 513 4.16 15.55 35.15
C SER A 513 3.30 14.74 34.20
N LEU A 514 3.91 14.09 33.22
CA LEU A 514 3.23 13.31 32.19
C LEU A 514 3.75 11.87 32.14
N THR A 515 2.85 10.94 31.89
CA THR A 515 3.19 9.55 31.60
C THR A 515 2.57 9.13 30.27
N TYR A 516 3.40 8.58 29.41
CA TYR A 516 3.05 8.10 28.06
C TYR A 516 2.96 6.59 28.07
N PHE A 517 1.90 6.06 27.48
CA PHE A 517 1.64 4.65 27.33
C PHE A 517 1.49 4.31 25.85
N GLY A 518 2.44 3.58 25.34
CA GLY A 518 2.38 3.00 24.01
C GLY A 518 1.66 1.65 24.05
N THR A 519 0.64 1.48 23.24
CA THR A 519 -0.22 0.30 23.28
C THR A 519 -0.09 -0.55 22.00
N TYR A 520 -0.59 -1.76 22.09
CA TYR A 520 -0.86 -2.61 20.94
C TYR A 520 -2.33 -2.47 20.54
N GLY A 521 -2.58 -1.87 19.38
CA GLY A 521 -3.90 -1.73 18.77
C GLY A 521 -4.73 -0.51 19.19
N ASN A 522 -4.26 0.29 20.19
CA ASN A 522 -5.03 1.44 20.69
C ASN A 522 -4.24 2.76 20.71
N GLY A 523 -3.07 2.84 20.07
CA GLY A 523 -2.31 4.07 19.92
C GLY A 523 -1.60 4.56 21.17
N LEU A 524 -1.50 5.86 21.34
CA LEU A 524 -0.78 6.56 22.40
C LEU A 524 -1.75 7.15 23.42
N PHE A 525 -1.57 6.78 24.69
CA PHE A 525 -2.25 7.43 25.82
C PHE A 525 -1.27 8.29 26.60
N ILE A 526 -1.68 9.48 26.97
CA ILE A 526 -0.90 10.42 27.78
C ILE A 526 -1.72 10.74 29.01
N ILE A 527 -1.16 10.45 30.17
CA ILE A 527 -1.77 10.73 31.46
C ILE A 527 -1.04 11.91 32.11
N ASN A 528 -1.78 12.94 32.44
CA ASN A 528 -1.28 14.00 33.31
C ASN A 528 -1.37 13.55 34.76
N ASN A 529 -0.23 13.32 35.38
CA ASN A 529 -0.16 12.76 36.75
C ASN A 529 -0.70 13.69 37.85
N LYS A 530 -0.85 15.00 37.57
CA LYS A 530 -1.39 15.97 38.54
C LYS A 530 -2.91 16.09 38.41
N THR A 531 -3.42 16.16 37.19
CA THR A 531 -4.85 16.40 36.93
C THR A 531 -5.62 15.12 36.66
N HIS A 532 -4.93 13.99 36.43
CA HIS A 532 -5.48 12.70 36.00
C HIS A 532 -6.17 12.74 34.64
N ALA A 533 -6.00 13.84 33.90
CA ALA A 533 -6.53 13.95 32.55
C ALA A 533 -5.82 12.97 31.61
N ILE A 534 -6.61 12.31 30.76
CA ILE A 534 -6.13 11.34 29.78
C ILE A 534 -6.33 11.93 28.39
N THR A 535 -5.28 11.98 27.60
CA THR A 535 -5.34 12.31 26.18
C THR A 535 -5.03 11.07 25.36
N HIS A 536 -5.82 10.79 24.34
CA HIS A 536 -5.70 9.59 23.52
C HIS A 536 -5.54 9.95 22.05
N TYR A 537 -4.45 9.46 21.44
CA TYR A 537 -4.14 9.61 20.01
C TYR A 537 -4.09 8.26 19.33
N ASN A 538 -4.79 8.14 18.22
CA ASN A 538 -4.83 6.95 17.37
C ASN A 538 -4.83 7.33 15.88
N GLU A 539 -4.74 6.34 15.01
CA GLU A 539 -4.74 6.51 13.54
C GLU A 539 -5.98 7.29 13.03
N LYS A 540 -7.11 7.21 13.72
CA LYS A 540 -8.38 7.82 13.29
C LYS A 540 -8.53 9.29 13.73
N ASN A 541 -7.96 9.66 14.89
CA ASN A 541 -8.15 10.99 15.47
C ASN A 541 -6.92 11.89 15.41
N SER A 542 -5.80 11.37 14.89
CA SER A 542 -4.52 12.08 14.83
C SER A 542 -3.74 11.68 13.58
N GLY A 543 -2.58 12.27 13.37
CA GLY A 543 -1.64 11.88 12.31
C GLY A 543 -0.75 10.68 12.67
N LEU A 544 -1.07 9.89 13.70
CA LEU A 544 -0.33 8.70 14.06
C LEU A 544 -0.44 7.64 12.95
N VAL A 545 0.68 7.08 12.50
CA VAL A 545 0.73 6.19 11.33
C VAL A 545 0.11 4.81 11.58
N THR A 546 0.05 4.38 12.84
CA THR A 546 -0.54 3.10 13.27
C THR A 546 -0.80 3.09 14.77
N ASP A 547 -1.79 2.33 15.19
CA ASP A 547 -2.15 2.17 16.59
C ASP A 547 -1.22 1.21 17.37
N ASN A 548 -0.23 0.59 16.69
CA ASN A 548 0.74 -0.30 17.30
C ASN A 548 2.05 0.43 17.65
N ILE A 549 2.22 0.80 18.91
CA ILE A 549 3.41 1.47 19.43
C ILE A 549 4.21 0.47 20.27
N TYR A 550 5.46 0.26 19.89
CA TYR A 550 6.35 -0.72 20.54
C TYR A 550 7.37 -0.11 21.49
N CYS A 551 7.87 1.09 21.16
CA CYS A 551 8.85 1.79 22.01
C CYS A 551 8.66 3.30 21.96
N ILE A 552 9.11 3.97 23.03
CA ILE A 552 8.95 5.41 23.24
C ILE A 552 10.29 5.95 23.72
N ALA A 553 10.78 7.02 23.11
CA ALA A 553 11.95 7.74 23.58
C ALA A 553 11.80 9.26 23.36
N PRO A 554 12.12 10.11 24.36
CA PRO A 554 12.07 11.56 24.19
C PRO A 554 13.30 12.05 23.43
N ASP A 555 13.13 13.06 22.56
CA ASP A 555 14.25 13.81 22.00
C ASP A 555 14.73 14.92 22.96
N LYS A 556 15.79 15.63 22.59
CA LYS A 556 16.34 16.72 23.40
C LYS A 556 15.42 17.95 23.53
N TYR A 557 14.44 18.08 22.63
CA TYR A 557 13.47 19.16 22.64
C TYR A 557 12.21 18.82 23.45
N GLY A 558 12.14 17.59 23.97
CA GLY A 558 11.01 17.05 24.70
C GLY A 558 9.94 16.39 23.82
N ASN A 559 10.07 16.39 22.48
CA ASN A 559 9.16 15.64 21.64
C ASN A 559 9.35 14.13 21.86
N ILE A 560 8.33 13.36 21.57
CA ILE A 560 8.33 11.92 21.82
C ILE A 560 8.44 11.16 20.50
N LEU A 561 9.53 10.40 20.33
CA LEU A 561 9.65 9.47 19.22
C LEU A 561 9.05 8.12 19.61
N LEU A 562 8.22 7.62 18.73
CA LEU A 562 7.49 6.36 18.85
C LEU A 562 8.00 5.38 17.80
N GLY A 563 8.49 4.24 18.23
CA GLY A 563 8.79 3.12 17.33
C GLY A 563 7.52 2.31 17.09
N THR A 564 7.12 2.22 15.84
CA THR A 564 5.86 1.58 15.43
C THR A 564 6.11 0.44 14.44
N GLU A 565 5.08 -0.28 14.04
CA GLU A 565 5.21 -1.31 13.01
C GLU A 565 5.41 -0.75 11.60
N LYS A 566 5.01 0.49 11.36
CA LYS A 566 5.12 1.17 10.05
C LYS A 566 6.27 2.18 9.98
N GLY A 567 7.18 2.17 10.95
CA GLY A 567 8.30 3.10 11.05
C GLY A 567 8.32 3.90 12.34
N LEU A 568 8.87 5.10 12.31
CA LEU A 568 8.93 6.01 13.45
C LEU A 568 7.88 7.11 13.32
N SER A 569 7.26 7.47 14.44
CA SER A 569 6.40 8.64 14.56
C SER A 569 6.94 9.57 15.63
N GLN A 570 7.17 10.84 15.31
CA GLN A 570 7.54 11.86 16.28
C GLN A 570 6.31 12.67 16.67
N PHE A 571 5.94 12.64 17.93
CA PHE A 571 4.92 13.49 18.50
C PHE A 571 5.52 14.82 18.94
N ASN A 572 5.15 15.90 18.26
CA ASN A 572 5.51 17.25 18.65
C ASN A 572 4.57 17.72 19.76
N ILE A 573 5.10 17.88 20.96
CA ILE A 573 4.29 18.24 22.13
C ILE A 573 3.69 19.65 22.03
N LYS A 574 4.41 20.59 21.41
CA LYS A 574 3.95 21.99 21.30
C LYS A 574 2.81 22.14 20.30
N GLU A 575 2.95 21.50 19.17
CA GLU A 575 1.98 21.61 18.06
C GLU A 575 0.90 20.51 18.13
N GLN A 576 1.10 19.47 18.95
CA GLN A 576 0.23 18.28 19.08
C GLN A 576 0.00 17.55 17.75
N ILE A 577 1.03 17.49 16.91
CA ILE A 577 1.02 16.81 15.62
C ILE A 577 2.00 15.67 15.60
N PHE A 578 1.76 14.70 14.71
CA PHE A 578 2.69 13.61 14.43
C PHE A 578 3.45 13.90 13.14
N ILE A 579 4.75 13.58 13.12
CA ILE A 579 5.60 13.58 11.93
C ILE A 579 6.08 12.14 11.76
N ASN A 580 5.75 11.51 10.63
CA ASN A 580 6.02 10.09 10.43
C ASN A 580 7.23 9.90 9.52
N TRP A 581 8.06 8.92 9.84
CA TRP A 581 9.26 8.54 9.12
C TRP A 581 9.11 7.11 8.62
N SER A 582 9.27 6.94 7.36
CA SER A 582 9.05 5.66 6.67
C SER A 582 10.23 5.28 5.76
N LYS A 583 10.01 4.27 4.94
CA LYS A 583 11.00 3.79 3.96
C LYS A 583 11.46 4.91 3.01
N GLU A 584 10.57 5.81 2.65
CA GLU A 584 10.83 6.91 1.72
C GLU A 584 11.86 7.91 2.29
N GLN A 585 11.91 8.07 3.62
CA GLN A 585 12.92 8.88 4.30
C GLN A 585 14.20 8.09 4.64
N GLY A 586 14.41 6.95 4.00
CA GLY A 586 15.58 6.09 4.23
C GLY A 586 15.51 5.24 5.48
N LEU A 587 14.36 5.20 6.17
CA LEU A 587 14.11 4.28 7.26
C LEU A 587 13.77 2.91 6.66
N VAL A 588 14.68 1.96 6.72
CA VAL A 588 14.36 0.61 6.28
C VAL A 588 13.21 0.06 7.13
N PRO A 589 12.14 -0.47 6.52
CA PRO A 589 11.05 -1.08 7.24
C PRO A 589 11.57 -2.16 8.16
N SER A 590 11.51 -1.92 9.45
CA SER A 590 11.86 -2.88 10.46
C SER A 590 10.78 -2.79 11.53
N ASN A 591 10.24 -3.92 11.91
CA ASN A 591 9.34 -3.96 13.04
C ASN A 591 10.17 -3.68 14.28
N PHE A 592 9.93 -2.54 14.93
CA PHE A 592 10.54 -2.23 16.21
C PHE A 592 10.05 -3.22 17.25
N ASN A 593 10.91 -3.51 18.21
CA ASN A 593 10.60 -4.47 19.24
C ASN A 593 10.14 -3.76 20.52
N GLN A 594 9.22 -4.40 21.23
CA GLN A 594 8.61 -3.88 22.44
C GLN A 594 9.67 -3.56 23.52
N GLY A 595 9.65 -2.32 24.02
CA GLY A 595 10.56 -1.86 25.06
C GLY A 595 11.99 -1.58 24.61
N ALA A 596 12.30 -1.73 23.31
CA ALA A 596 13.65 -1.55 22.77
C ALA A 596 13.89 -0.12 22.25
N GLY A 597 13.67 0.90 23.08
CA GLY A 597 13.91 2.29 22.72
C GLY A 597 14.51 3.06 23.89
N ILE A 598 15.61 3.80 23.68
CA ILE A 598 16.24 4.65 24.68
C ILE A 598 16.69 6.00 24.10
N ASN A 599 16.77 6.99 24.99
CA ASN A 599 17.57 8.18 24.78
C ASN A 599 18.92 7.97 25.48
N ALA A 600 19.99 7.88 24.70
CA ALA A 600 21.34 7.73 25.20
C ALA A 600 21.85 9.05 25.80
N ARG A 601 22.83 9.01 26.70
CA ARG A 601 23.40 10.20 27.40
C ARG A 601 23.99 11.25 26.43
N ASN A 602 24.43 10.82 25.25
CA ASN A 602 24.90 11.74 24.22
C ASN A 602 23.76 12.39 23.43
N GLY A 603 22.51 12.14 23.79
CA GLY A 603 21.32 12.65 23.10
C GLY A 603 20.84 11.79 21.93
N ASN A 604 21.63 10.84 21.47
CA ASN A 604 21.21 9.96 20.39
C ASN A 604 20.05 9.06 20.83
N LEU A 605 19.06 8.91 19.96
CA LEU A 605 17.97 7.97 20.18
C LEU A 605 18.32 6.63 19.53
N ILE A 606 18.14 5.55 20.26
CA ILE A 606 18.46 4.20 19.79
C ILE A 606 17.20 3.35 19.86
N PHE A 607 16.79 2.80 18.72
CA PHE A 607 15.63 1.92 18.61
C PHE A 607 16.01 0.55 18.08
N GLY A 608 15.64 -0.48 18.79
CA GLY A 608 15.89 -1.88 18.43
C GLY A 608 14.78 -2.46 17.56
N SER A 609 15.19 -3.25 16.60
CA SER A 609 14.30 -3.90 15.66
C SER A 609 14.71 -5.36 15.41
N SER A 610 13.98 -6.03 14.52
CA SER A 610 14.31 -7.37 14.02
C SER A 610 15.53 -7.39 13.07
N LYS A 611 16.02 -6.22 12.62
CA LYS A 611 17.13 -6.09 11.65
C LYS A 611 18.37 -5.39 12.22
N GLY A 612 18.40 -5.11 13.53
CA GLY A 612 19.43 -4.38 14.22
C GLY A 612 18.88 -3.19 15.00
N ALA A 613 19.75 -2.29 15.46
CA ALA A 613 19.35 -1.03 16.07
C ALA A 613 19.58 0.13 15.10
N ILE A 614 18.64 1.06 15.05
CA ILE A 614 18.81 2.34 14.39
C ILE A 614 19.26 3.36 15.45
N VAL A 615 20.28 4.14 15.10
CA VAL A 615 20.76 5.26 15.91
C VAL A 615 20.39 6.54 15.20
N ILE A 616 19.62 7.37 15.86
CA ILE A 616 19.16 8.67 15.39
C ILE A 616 19.92 9.74 16.16
N PRO A 617 20.79 10.53 15.50
CA PRO A 617 21.48 11.63 16.16
C PRO A 617 20.51 12.64 16.75
N ASP A 618 20.87 13.27 17.88
CA ASP A 618 20.04 14.28 18.54
C ASP A 618 19.85 15.57 17.71
N SER A 619 20.70 15.77 16.70
CA SER A 619 20.71 16.93 15.80
C SER A 619 19.81 16.78 14.58
N ILE A 620 19.07 15.67 14.44
CA ILE A 620 18.22 15.44 13.26
C ILE A 620 17.01 16.37 13.29
N GLU A 621 16.89 17.18 12.25
CA GLU A 621 15.68 17.88 11.89
C GLU A 621 15.16 17.32 10.56
N LEU A 622 13.90 16.92 10.51
CA LEU A 622 13.28 16.53 9.26
C LEU A 622 12.88 17.74 8.43
N PRO A 623 13.00 17.67 7.11
CA PRO A 623 12.49 18.73 6.25
C PRO A 623 10.97 18.85 6.45
N ARG A 624 10.52 20.08 6.73
CA ARG A 624 9.10 20.39 6.95
C ARG A 624 8.36 20.78 5.67
N THR A 625 9.11 21.07 4.60
CA THR A 625 8.56 21.49 3.31
C THR A 625 8.88 20.42 2.26
N PHE A 626 7.85 19.95 1.59
CA PHE A 626 7.98 18.99 0.50
C PHE A 626 7.56 19.64 -0.80
N SER A 627 8.34 19.46 -1.85
CA SER A 627 7.90 19.81 -3.21
C SER A 627 6.83 18.80 -3.63
N SER A 628 5.73 19.29 -4.14
CA SER A 628 4.63 18.46 -4.62
C SER A 628 4.09 19.07 -5.90
N HIS A 629 3.88 18.25 -6.91
CA HIS A 629 3.24 18.64 -8.15
C HIS A 629 2.03 17.75 -8.43
N MET A 630 0.83 18.34 -8.41
CA MET A 630 -0.40 17.59 -8.62
C MET A 630 -0.71 17.45 -10.11
N VAL A 631 -0.93 16.23 -10.54
CA VAL A 631 -1.28 15.88 -11.92
C VAL A 631 -2.58 15.07 -11.96
N PHE A 632 -3.33 15.28 -13.03
CA PHE A 632 -4.44 14.39 -13.39
C PHE A 632 -3.94 13.35 -14.38
N THR A 633 -4.11 12.06 -14.07
CA THR A 633 -3.52 10.99 -14.88
C THR A 633 -4.48 10.47 -15.94
N ASP A 634 -5.74 10.23 -15.59
CA ASP A 634 -6.73 9.63 -16.50
C ASP A 634 -8.04 10.38 -16.43
N LEU A 635 -8.63 10.63 -17.57
CA LEU A 635 -10.02 11.03 -17.69
C LEU A 635 -10.82 9.87 -18.29
N ASN A 636 -11.75 9.34 -17.51
CA ASN A 636 -12.69 8.33 -18.01
C ASN A 636 -14.07 8.95 -18.16
N ILE A 637 -14.66 8.75 -19.32
CA ILE A 637 -16.04 9.16 -19.61
C ILE A 637 -16.84 7.90 -19.86
N MET A 638 -17.95 7.73 -19.13
CA MET A 638 -18.77 6.53 -19.21
C MET A 638 -17.93 5.25 -19.05
N TYR A 639 -16.97 5.26 -18.10
CA TYR A 639 -16.04 4.16 -17.79
C TYR A 639 -15.02 3.82 -18.89
N LYS A 640 -14.87 4.66 -19.90
CA LYS A 640 -13.87 4.51 -20.96
C LYS A 640 -12.86 5.64 -20.86
N THR A 641 -11.58 5.31 -20.81
CA THR A 641 -10.48 6.30 -20.88
C THR A 641 -10.54 7.02 -22.21
N VAL A 642 -10.36 8.33 -22.18
CA VAL A 642 -10.37 9.19 -23.37
C VAL A 642 -9.06 9.94 -23.48
N HIS A 643 -8.49 9.95 -24.70
CA HIS A 643 -7.27 10.69 -25.01
C HIS A 643 -7.58 11.91 -25.87
N PRO A 644 -6.71 12.92 -25.87
CA PRO A 644 -6.85 14.08 -26.76
C PRO A 644 -6.97 13.63 -28.22
N GLN A 645 -7.76 14.38 -29.01
CA GLN A 645 -7.97 14.17 -30.46
C GLN A 645 -8.64 12.84 -30.83
N GLU A 646 -9.05 11.99 -29.89
CA GLU A 646 -9.90 10.84 -30.25
C GLU A 646 -11.29 11.27 -30.65
N PRO A 647 -11.96 10.54 -31.61
CA PRO A 647 -13.31 10.85 -32.00
C PRO A 647 -14.28 10.84 -30.80
N GLY A 648 -14.83 11.99 -30.46
CA GLY A 648 -15.77 12.17 -29.35
C GLY A 648 -15.11 12.47 -27.99
N SER A 649 -13.80 12.60 -27.94
CA SER A 649 -13.09 13.09 -26.75
C SER A 649 -13.39 14.58 -26.51
N PRO A 650 -13.60 15.00 -25.26
CA PRO A 650 -13.69 16.41 -24.90
C PRO A 650 -12.32 17.07 -24.75
N LEU A 651 -11.22 16.31 -24.84
CA LEU A 651 -9.87 16.81 -24.68
C LEU A 651 -9.26 17.23 -26.02
N CYS A 652 -8.84 18.50 -26.11
CA CYS A 652 -8.07 19.01 -27.24
C CYS A 652 -6.57 19.02 -27.00
N LYS A 653 -6.18 19.02 -25.71
CA LYS A 653 -4.80 19.05 -25.20
C LYS A 653 -4.62 17.96 -24.15
N PRO A 654 -3.37 17.64 -23.74
CA PRO A 654 -3.13 16.78 -22.60
C PRO A 654 -3.93 17.21 -21.37
N LEU A 655 -4.41 16.26 -20.56
CA LEU A 655 -5.32 16.52 -19.45
C LEU A 655 -4.75 17.55 -18.45
N ASN A 656 -3.44 17.51 -18.20
CA ASN A 656 -2.78 18.43 -17.27
C ASN A 656 -2.66 19.88 -17.77
N GLU A 657 -2.76 20.10 -19.07
CA GLU A 657 -2.78 21.43 -19.70
C GLU A 657 -4.21 21.94 -19.94
N THR A 658 -5.19 21.09 -19.65
CA THR A 658 -6.61 21.40 -19.87
C THR A 658 -7.18 22.07 -18.64
N THR A 659 -7.68 23.30 -18.82
CA THR A 659 -8.39 24.05 -17.77
C THR A 659 -9.90 23.89 -17.85
N ASN A 660 -10.43 23.57 -19.05
CA ASN A 660 -11.86 23.48 -19.30
C ASN A 660 -12.17 22.15 -20.02
N ILE A 661 -13.13 21.39 -19.51
CA ILE A 661 -13.62 20.16 -20.10
C ILE A 661 -15.09 20.33 -20.51
N GLU A 662 -15.39 20.18 -21.79
CA GLU A 662 -16.74 20.26 -22.31
C GLU A 662 -17.33 18.87 -22.55
N LEU A 663 -18.22 18.46 -21.66
CA LEU A 663 -18.93 17.20 -21.74
C LEU A 663 -20.27 17.36 -22.49
N LYS A 664 -20.55 16.44 -23.38
CA LYS A 664 -21.89 16.33 -23.99
C LYS A 664 -22.89 15.83 -22.95
N TYR A 665 -24.16 16.07 -23.18
CA TYR A 665 -25.22 15.63 -22.25
C TYR A 665 -25.21 14.13 -21.95
N ASN A 666 -24.72 13.31 -22.87
CA ASN A 666 -24.58 11.86 -22.71
C ASN A 666 -23.20 11.43 -22.15
N GLN A 667 -22.35 12.38 -21.83
CA GLN A 667 -21.03 12.19 -21.21
C GLN A 667 -21.01 12.68 -19.75
N ASN A 668 -22.17 12.73 -19.12
CA ASN A 668 -22.39 13.31 -17.79
C ASN A 668 -21.92 12.45 -16.60
N THR A 669 -21.23 11.37 -16.90
CA THR A 669 -20.57 10.51 -15.92
C THR A 669 -19.09 10.47 -16.24
N PHE A 670 -18.28 10.98 -15.34
CA PHE A 670 -16.83 10.97 -15.50
C PHE A 670 -16.12 10.51 -14.22
N SER A 671 -14.95 9.98 -14.40
CA SER A 671 -13.99 9.81 -13.30
C SER A 671 -12.61 10.24 -13.75
N MET A 672 -11.84 10.73 -12.78
CA MET A 672 -10.50 11.27 -12.97
C MET A 672 -9.60 10.77 -11.86
N ASN A 673 -8.42 10.31 -12.20
CA ASN A 673 -7.39 10.00 -11.22
C ASN A 673 -6.55 11.25 -10.98
N VAL A 674 -6.24 11.50 -9.72
CA VAL A 674 -5.31 12.55 -9.31
C VAL A 674 -4.08 11.91 -8.67
N SER A 675 -2.90 12.42 -8.98
CA SER A 675 -1.67 12.00 -8.33
C SER A 675 -0.85 13.23 -7.97
N SER A 676 -0.29 13.24 -6.79
CA SER A 676 0.71 14.23 -6.40
C SER A 676 2.09 13.61 -6.58
N ILE A 677 2.88 14.16 -7.49
CA ILE A 677 4.24 13.70 -7.72
C ILE A 677 5.10 14.22 -6.59
N ASN A 678 5.42 13.31 -5.71
CA ASN A 678 6.27 13.55 -4.55
C ASN A 678 7.09 12.30 -4.30
N PHE A 679 8.41 12.44 -4.29
CA PHE A 679 9.33 11.32 -4.06
C PHE A 679 9.87 11.30 -2.64
N ASP A 680 9.52 12.28 -1.82
CA ASP A 680 9.99 12.42 -0.45
C ASP A 680 9.07 11.70 0.55
N ASN A 681 7.74 11.83 0.34
CA ASN A 681 6.76 11.22 1.22
C ASN A 681 5.46 10.86 0.48
N PRO A 682 5.53 10.01 -0.56
CA PRO A 682 4.39 9.73 -1.44
C PRO A 682 3.24 9.01 -0.72
N SER A 683 3.56 8.20 0.29
CA SER A 683 2.57 7.43 1.05
C SER A 683 1.76 8.29 2.03
N ASN A 684 2.23 9.48 2.33
CA ASN A 684 1.67 10.38 3.35
C ASN A 684 0.79 11.50 2.76
N ILE A 685 0.39 11.36 1.48
CA ILE A 685 -0.45 12.32 0.79
C ILE A 685 -1.89 11.83 0.76
N LEU A 686 -2.77 12.67 1.25
CA LEU A 686 -4.22 12.51 1.17
C LEU A 686 -4.80 13.45 0.12
N TYR A 687 -5.91 13.05 -0.48
CA TYR A 687 -6.65 13.86 -1.44
C TYR A 687 -8.02 14.22 -0.90
N SER A 688 -8.43 15.43 -1.17
CA SER A 688 -9.78 15.94 -0.88
C SER A 688 -10.24 16.74 -2.08
N TRP A 689 -11.49 16.59 -2.46
CA TRP A 689 -12.06 17.30 -3.60
C TRP A 689 -13.48 17.77 -3.34
N LYS A 690 -13.89 18.76 -4.10
CA LYS A 690 -15.28 19.22 -4.19
C LYS A 690 -15.62 19.61 -5.62
N LEU A 691 -16.88 19.58 -5.95
CA LEU A 691 -17.40 20.04 -7.23
C LEU A 691 -18.37 21.18 -6.99
N ASP A 692 -17.84 22.42 -7.07
CA ASP A 692 -18.64 23.63 -6.93
C ASP A 692 -19.75 23.63 -8.02
N GLY A 693 -20.96 23.93 -7.62
CA GLY A 693 -22.16 23.83 -8.46
C GLY A 693 -22.90 22.49 -8.38
N PHE A 694 -22.31 21.48 -7.74
CA PHE A 694 -22.97 20.22 -7.43
C PHE A 694 -23.09 19.99 -5.93
N TYR A 695 -21.97 20.10 -5.21
CA TYR A 695 -21.91 20.00 -3.75
C TYR A 695 -20.68 20.79 -3.24
N ASP A 696 -20.92 21.84 -2.44
CA ASP A 696 -19.89 22.81 -2.06
C ASP A 696 -19.03 22.38 -0.86
N LEU A 697 -19.26 21.19 -0.29
CA LEU A 697 -18.45 20.67 0.80
C LEU A 697 -17.27 19.82 0.27
N TRP A 698 -16.13 19.97 0.91
CA TRP A 698 -14.97 19.14 0.65
C TRP A 698 -15.20 17.69 1.09
N SER A 699 -14.80 16.74 0.27
CA SER A 699 -14.75 15.34 0.68
C SER A 699 -13.78 15.18 1.86
N PRO A 700 -14.01 14.24 2.78
CA PRO A 700 -13.03 13.91 3.80
C PRO A 700 -11.68 13.55 3.14
N PRO A 701 -10.53 14.02 3.69
CA PRO A 701 -9.22 13.64 3.19
C PRO A 701 -9.05 12.11 3.20
N SER A 702 -8.61 11.55 2.09
CA SER A 702 -8.47 10.10 1.90
C SER A 702 -7.26 9.78 1.02
N SER A 703 -6.66 8.61 1.22
CA SER A 703 -5.64 8.05 0.31
C SER A 703 -6.20 7.60 -1.04
N ASN A 704 -7.53 7.59 -1.20
CA ASN A 704 -8.18 7.34 -2.47
C ASN A 704 -7.97 8.56 -3.38
N ASN A 705 -7.49 8.30 -4.58
CA ASN A 705 -7.16 9.30 -5.60
C ASN A 705 -8.11 9.28 -6.80
N LEU A 706 -9.16 8.47 -6.75
CA LEU A 706 -10.16 8.37 -7.81
C LEU A 706 -11.35 9.27 -7.52
N ILE A 707 -11.43 10.37 -8.26
CA ILE A 707 -12.56 11.29 -8.26
C ILE A 707 -13.62 10.75 -9.20
N ARG A 708 -14.85 10.59 -8.74
CA ARG A 708 -15.94 10.07 -9.57
C ARG A 708 -17.21 10.87 -9.33
N TYR A 709 -17.80 11.33 -10.43
CA TYR A 709 -19.13 11.94 -10.46
C TYR A 709 -19.99 11.28 -11.51
N THR A 710 -21.22 10.98 -11.14
CA THR A 710 -22.16 10.26 -12.01
C THR A 710 -23.42 11.08 -12.19
N ASN A 711 -23.94 11.05 -13.39
CA ASN A 711 -25.23 11.65 -13.74
C ASN A 711 -25.35 13.14 -13.41
N LEU A 712 -24.32 13.90 -13.78
CA LEU A 712 -24.33 15.35 -13.60
C LEU A 712 -25.42 15.99 -14.45
N SER A 713 -26.12 16.95 -13.86
CA SER A 713 -27.09 17.79 -14.58
C SER A 713 -26.37 18.73 -15.57
N PRO A 714 -27.02 19.15 -16.65
CA PRO A 714 -26.46 20.19 -17.51
C PRO A 714 -26.16 21.48 -16.73
N GLY A 715 -24.94 21.98 -16.85
CA GLY A 715 -24.51 23.17 -16.09
C GLY A 715 -23.00 23.38 -16.12
N ASN A 716 -22.56 24.41 -15.42
CA ASN A 716 -21.14 24.72 -15.18
C ASN A 716 -20.76 24.26 -13.79
N TYR A 717 -19.64 23.57 -13.71
CA TYR A 717 -19.08 23.04 -12.48
C TYR A 717 -17.60 23.41 -12.40
N THR A 718 -17.09 23.60 -11.19
CA THR A 718 -15.65 23.73 -10.96
C THR A 718 -15.20 22.62 -10.01
N LEU A 719 -14.42 21.68 -10.54
CA LEU A 719 -13.78 20.64 -9.74
C LEU A 719 -12.55 21.25 -9.08
N LYS A 720 -12.52 21.27 -7.75
CA LYS A 720 -11.35 21.65 -6.95
C LYS A 720 -10.81 20.44 -6.24
N VAL A 721 -9.50 20.27 -6.29
CA VAL A 721 -8.80 19.13 -5.71
C VAL A 721 -7.63 19.64 -4.89
N ARG A 722 -7.44 19.07 -3.70
CA ARG A 722 -6.32 19.36 -2.79
C ARG A 722 -5.50 18.12 -2.55
N ALA A 723 -4.19 18.29 -2.57
CA ALA A 723 -3.25 17.36 -1.97
C ALA A 723 -2.91 17.83 -0.55
N ILE A 724 -3.07 16.98 0.42
CA ILE A 724 -2.96 17.30 1.85
C ILE A 724 -1.96 16.35 2.48
N LEU A 725 -1.02 16.86 3.26
CA LEU A 725 -0.11 16.03 4.03
C LEU A 725 -0.87 15.41 5.21
N PHE A 726 -0.76 14.08 5.37
CA PHE A 726 -1.45 13.34 6.43
C PHE A 726 -1.04 13.79 7.84
N ASP A 727 0.26 14.06 8.03
CA ASP A 727 0.85 14.32 9.35
C ASP A 727 0.28 15.58 10.04
N ASN A 728 0.09 16.67 9.29
CA ASN A 728 -0.30 17.97 9.83
C ASN A 728 -1.51 18.59 9.13
N HIS A 729 -2.16 17.86 8.23
CA HIS A 729 -3.26 18.35 7.40
C HIS A 729 -2.95 19.60 6.57
N GLN A 730 -1.66 19.87 6.33
CA GLN A 730 -1.24 21.00 5.49
C GLN A 730 -1.62 20.74 4.04
N VAL A 731 -2.25 21.73 3.41
CA VAL A 731 -2.51 21.70 1.97
C VAL A 731 -1.19 21.97 1.24
N LEU A 732 -0.73 20.98 0.46
CA LEU A 732 0.48 21.09 -0.34
C LEU A 732 0.22 21.84 -1.64
N GLU A 733 -0.87 21.49 -2.31
CA GLU A 733 -1.25 22.06 -3.59
C GLU A 733 -2.76 21.98 -3.79
N GLU A 734 -3.33 22.95 -4.50
CA GLU A 734 -4.71 22.97 -4.93
C GLU A 734 -4.78 23.20 -6.43
N ARG A 735 -5.57 22.39 -7.14
CA ARG A 735 -5.84 22.57 -8.57
C ARG A 735 -7.33 22.63 -8.84
N GLU A 736 -7.70 23.34 -9.90
CA GLU A 736 -9.07 23.44 -10.34
C GLU A 736 -9.21 23.19 -11.84
N ILE A 737 -10.33 22.56 -12.21
CA ILE A 737 -10.74 22.35 -13.61
C ILE A 737 -12.20 22.74 -13.74
N GLN A 738 -12.50 23.53 -14.77
CA GLN A 738 -13.87 23.86 -15.11
C GLN A 738 -14.49 22.75 -15.97
N ILE A 739 -15.69 22.31 -15.63
CA ILE A 739 -16.41 21.25 -16.31
C ILE A 739 -17.76 21.79 -16.76
N PHE A 740 -17.96 21.83 -18.04
CA PHE A 740 -19.24 22.19 -18.63
C PHE A 740 -19.98 20.97 -19.11
N VAL A 741 -21.20 20.73 -18.64
CA VAL A 741 -22.09 19.66 -19.14
C VAL A 741 -23.16 20.27 -20.02
N GLY A 742 -23.10 19.93 -21.30
CA GLY A 742 -24.02 20.43 -22.31
C GLY A 742 -25.47 20.02 -22.07
N ARG A 743 -26.38 20.83 -22.46
CA ARG A 743 -27.81 20.51 -22.41
C ARG A 743 -28.18 19.52 -23.51
N PRO A 744 -29.00 18.50 -23.21
CA PRO A 744 -29.52 17.62 -24.25
C PRO A 744 -30.40 18.41 -25.22
N PHE A 745 -30.41 17.99 -26.49
CA PHE A 745 -31.14 18.69 -27.54
C PHE A 745 -32.64 18.85 -27.22
N TRP A 746 -33.19 17.94 -26.39
CA TRP A 746 -34.60 18.01 -25.95
C TRP A 746 -34.87 19.02 -24.84
N LEU A 747 -33.81 19.64 -24.22
CA LEU A 747 -33.91 20.75 -23.28
C LEU A 747 -33.47 22.08 -23.90
N THR A 748 -33.38 22.16 -25.23
CA THR A 748 -33.08 23.39 -25.91
C THR A 748 -34.36 24.21 -26.14
N PHE A 749 -34.24 25.51 -26.36
CA PHE A 749 -35.39 26.39 -26.68
C PHE A 749 -36.22 25.84 -27.83
N TRP A 750 -35.61 25.32 -28.88
CA TRP A 750 -36.29 24.72 -30.01
C TRP A 750 -37.03 23.43 -29.66
N ALA A 751 -36.48 22.62 -28.78
CA ALA A 751 -37.15 21.43 -28.29
C ALA A 751 -38.41 21.78 -27.46
N PHE A 752 -38.30 22.76 -26.58
CA PHE A 752 -39.45 23.27 -25.84
C PHE A 752 -40.55 23.84 -26.75
N LEU A 753 -40.15 24.49 -27.86
CA LEU A 753 -41.10 24.98 -28.85
C LEU A 753 -41.84 23.83 -29.58
N ILE A 754 -41.09 22.75 -29.89
CA ILE A 754 -41.66 21.53 -30.44
C ILE A 754 -42.57 20.85 -29.43
N TYR A 755 -42.13 20.75 -28.16
CA TYR A 755 -42.97 20.20 -27.08
C TYR A 755 -44.26 21.00 -26.86
N ALA A 756 -44.17 22.33 -26.89
CA ALA A 756 -45.33 23.19 -26.81
C ALA A 756 -46.30 22.92 -27.98
N LEU A 757 -45.76 22.77 -29.21
CA LEU A 757 -46.61 22.40 -30.39
C LEU A 757 -47.18 21.00 -30.23
N ILE A 758 -46.42 20.03 -29.72
CA ILE A 758 -46.92 18.66 -29.47
C ILE A 758 -47.97 18.67 -28.36
N ILE A 759 -47.74 19.46 -27.26
CA ILE A 759 -48.70 19.60 -26.17
C ILE A 759 -50.01 20.22 -26.66
N ILE A 760 -49.93 21.27 -27.50
CA ILE A 760 -51.11 21.89 -28.10
C ILE A 760 -51.82 20.88 -29.00
N GLY A 761 -51.07 20.14 -29.85
CA GLY A 761 -51.60 19.10 -30.71
C GLY A 761 -52.21 17.92 -29.91
N THR A 762 -51.53 17.48 -28.83
CA THR A 762 -52.05 16.40 -27.99
C THR A 762 -53.23 16.86 -27.13
N PHE A 763 -53.20 18.13 -26.71
CA PHE A 763 -54.36 18.70 -25.97
C PHE A 763 -55.60 18.75 -26.86
N TYR A 764 -55.38 19.14 -28.13
CA TYR A 764 -56.42 19.06 -29.13
C TYR A 764 -56.88 17.62 -29.42
N ALA A 765 -55.95 16.68 -29.48
CA ALA A 765 -56.22 15.25 -29.66
C ALA A 765 -56.85 14.63 -28.41
N LEU A 766 -56.44 15.06 -27.20
CA LEU A 766 -56.97 14.57 -25.90
C LEU A 766 -58.39 15.08 -25.63
N ILE A 767 -58.71 16.33 -26.04
CA ILE A 767 -60.06 16.84 -26.00
C ILE A 767 -60.97 15.96 -26.88
N ARG A 768 -60.51 15.52 -28.03
CA ARG A 768 -61.19 14.56 -28.91
C ARG A 768 -61.21 13.13 -28.32
N TYR A 769 -60.19 12.70 -27.63
CA TYR A 769 -60.06 11.34 -27.07
C TYR A 769 -60.76 11.17 -25.70
N GLN A 770 -60.87 12.24 -24.90
CA GLN A 770 -61.66 12.22 -23.66
C GLN A 770 -63.14 12.07 -23.91
N ALA A 771 -63.61 12.40 -25.08
CA ALA A 771 -64.97 12.10 -25.51
C ALA A 771 -65.20 10.58 -25.71
N ILE A 772 -64.12 9.80 -25.86
CA ILE A 772 -64.18 8.35 -26.23
C ILE A 772 -63.81 7.40 -25.07
N LYS A 773 -63.21 7.88 -23.94
CA LYS A 773 -62.56 7.00 -22.99
C LYS A 773 -62.92 7.24 -21.53
N ARG A 774 -64.21 7.30 -21.20
CA ARG A 774 -64.67 7.26 -19.79
C ARG A 774 -64.80 5.86 -19.19
N GLU A 775 -64.43 4.82 -19.89
CA GLU A 775 -64.75 3.45 -19.49
C GLU A 775 -63.61 2.52 -19.05
N ARG A 776 -62.35 2.94 -19.04
CA ARG A 776 -61.25 2.01 -18.68
C ARG A 776 -60.26 2.55 -17.66
N ARG A 777 -60.69 2.95 -16.49
CA ARG A 777 -59.78 3.22 -15.40
C ARG A 777 -60.23 2.53 -14.12
N SER A 778 -59.58 1.46 -13.75
CA SER A 778 -59.63 0.92 -12.38
C SER A 778 -58.56 -0.09 -11.97
N SER A 779 -57.55 -0.36 -12.76
CA SER A 779 -56.70 -1.49 -12.40
C SER A 779 -55.18 -1.20 -12.21
N ARG A 780 -54.70 -0.01 -12.52
CA ARG A 780 -53.22 0.25 -12.56
C ARG A 780 -52.65 1.01 -11.34
N ASP A 781 -53.49 1.64 -10.54
CA ASP A 781 -53.02 2.55 -9.48
C ASP A 781 -52.57 1.82 -8.21
N LYS A 782 -52.89 0.52 -8.07
CA LYS A 782 -52.55 -0.25 -6.87
C LYS A 782 -51.06 -0.69 -6.80
N ILE A 783 -50.42 -0.87 -7.96
CA ILE A 783 -49.09 -1.49 -7.99
C ILE A 783 -47.98 -0.48 -7.63
N ASN A 784 -48.08 0.75 -8.06
CA ASN A 784 -47.04 1.77 -7.83
C ASN A 784 -46.97 2.22 -6.35
N PHE A 785 -48.08 2.11 -5.64
CA PHE A 785 -48.11 2.41 -4.20
C PHE A 785 -47.20 1.49 -3.39
N PHE A 786 -47.14 0.21 -3.73
CA PHE A 786 -46.35 -0.76 -2.95
C PHE A 786 -44.84 -0.61 -3.06
N ILE A 787 -44.32 -0.14 -4.22
CA ILE A 787 -42.88 0.02 -4.44
C ILE A 787 -42.31 1.17 -3.60
N ASN A 788 -43.01 2.28 -3.59
CA ASN A 788 -42.58 3.46 -2.83
C ASN A 788 -42.69 3.20 -1.31
N THR A 789 -43.76 2.53 -0.87
CA THR A 789 -43.96 2.22 0.53
C THR A 789 -42.89 1.30 1.12
N ALA A 790 -42.36 0.36 0.34
CA ALA A 790 -41.31 -0.56 0.82
C ALA A 790 -39.96 0.13 0.98
N HIS A 791 -39.64 1.11 0.12
CA HIS A 791 -38.43 1.91 0.27
C HIS A 791 -38.47 2.82 1.50
N ASP A 792 -39.65 3.45 1.70
CA ASP A 792 -39.86 4.38 2.82
C ASP A 792 -39.95 3.66 4.20
N ILE A 793 -40.21 2.36 4.19
CA ILE A 793 -40.18 1.52 5.39
C ILE A 793 -38.76 1.09 5.75
N ARG A 794 -37.86 0.85 4.80
CA ARG A 794 -36.49 0.38 5.06
C ARG A 794 -35.66 1.39 5.86
N THR A 795 -35.74 2.66 5.48
CA THR A 795 -34.96 3.73 6.12
C THR A 795 -35.24 3.85 7.61
N PRO A 796 -36.47 3.98 8.07
CA PRO A 796 -36.80 4.05 9.51
C PRO A 796 -36.45 2.76 10.25
N LEU A 797 -36.62 1.58 9.64
CA LEU A 797 -36.27 0.30 10.29
C LEU A 797 -34.76 0.20 10.58
N THR A 798 -33.90 0.67 9.67
CA THR A 798 -32.46 0.71 9.89
C THR A 798 -32.11 1.67 11.04
N LEU A 799 -32.78 2.81 11.10
CA LEU A 799 -32.60 3.81 12.15
C LEU A 799 -33.15 3.36 13.53
N ILE A 800 -34.07 2.41 13.58
CA ILE A 800 -34.55 1.81 14.82
C ILE A 800 -33.60 0.70 15.30
N LYS A 801 -33.08 -0.11 14.38
CA LYS A 801 -32.26 -1.27 14.73
C LYS A 801 -30.93 -0.87 15.34
N ALA A 802 -30.27 0.17 14.81
CA ALA A 802 -28.96 0.61 15.28
C ALA A 802 -28.95 1.00 16.76
N PRO A 803 -29.83 1.89 17.25
CA PRO A 803 -29.91 2.23 18.67
C PRO A 803 -30.29 1.05 19.58
N LEU A 804 -31.19 0.17 19.14
CA LEU A 804 -31.55 -1.02 19.90
C LEU A 804 -30.37 -1.99 20.07
N GLY A 805 -29.52 -2.09 19.06
CA GLY A 805 -28.27 -2.87 19.12
C GLY A 805 -27.21 -2.24 20.03
N GLU A 806 -27.15 -0.92 20.10
CA GLU A 806 -26.29 -0.19 21.03
C GLU A 806 -26.73 -0.32 22.47
N ILE A 807 -28.03 -0.20 22.75
CA ILE A 807 -28.61 -0.38 24.10
C ILE A 807 -28.33 -1.82 24.59
N LEU A 808 -28.44 -2.83 23.72
CA LEU A 808 -28.19 -4.22 24.08
C LEU A 808 -26.70 -4.49 24.42
N LYS A 809 -25.78 -3.70 23.84
CA LYS A 809 -24.34 -3.87 24.04
C LYS A 809 -23.78 -3.04 25.19
N ASN A 810 -24.35 -1.87 25.46
CA ASN A 810 -23.72 -0.83 26.27
C ASN A 810 -24.46 -0.54 27.58
N GLU A 811 -25.69 -1.06 27.78
CA GLU A 811 -26.48 -0.78 28.98
C GLU A 811 -26.65 -2.05 29.82
N GLN A 812 -26.63 -1.91 31.14
CA GLN A 812 -27.00 -3.00 32.06
C GLN A 812 -28.53 -3.17 32.10
N LEU A 813 -29.02 -4.15 31.41
CA LEU A 813 -30.44 -4.43 31.28
C LEU A 813 -30.85 -5.59 32.17
N SER A 814 -32.09 -5.54 32.71
CA SER A 814 -32.71 -6.69 33.34
C SER A 814 -32.99 -7.80 32.31
N GLU A 815 -33.15 -9.05 32.77
CA GLU A 815 -33.46 -10.17 31.86
C GLU A 815 -34.72 -9.89 31.02
N GLN A 816 -35.73 -9.22 31.62
CA GLN A 816 -36.92 -8.76 30.91
C GLN A 816 -36.62 -7.68 29.88
N GLY A 817 -35.67 -6.77 30.17
CA GLY A 817 -35.18 -5.72 29.24
C GLY A 817 -34.45 -6.30 28.04
N ILE A 818 -33.56 -7.26 28.23
CA ILE A 818 -32.88 -8.00 27.19
C ILE A 818 -33.86 -8.74 26.29
N SER A 819 -34.84 -9.42 26.89
CA SER A 819 -35.90 -10.13 26.15
C SER A 819 -36.70 -9.18 25.27
N ASN A 820 -37.14 -8.03 25.81
CA ASN A 820 -37.91 -7.03 25.06
C ASN A 820 -37.14 -6.40 23.91
N ILE A 821 -35.86 -6.09 24.13
CA ILE A 821 -35.01 -5.51 23.07
C ILE A 821 -34.71 -6.55 21.98
N ASN A 822 -34.43 -7.79 22.35
CA ASN A 822 -34.27 -8.87 21.38
C ASN A 822 -35.54 -9.08 20.57
N LEU A 823 -36.70 -9.03 21.19
CA LEU A 823 -37.98 -9.10 20.50
C LEU A 823 -38.19 -7.91 19.55
N ALA A 824 -37.78 -6.70 19.95
CA ALA A 824 -37.89 -5.51 19.11
C ALA A 824 -36.92 -5.58 17.92
N ILE A 825 -35.67 -6.03 18.10
CA ILE A 825 -34.73 -6.27 17.04
C ILE A 825 -35.25 -7.33 16.08
N GLN A 826 -35.75 -8.45 16.59
CA GLN A 826 -36.31 -9.53 15.78
C GLN A 826 -37.49 -9.06 14.93
N ASN A 827 -38.37 -8.23 15.49
CA ASN A 827 -39.45 -7.64 14.72
C ASN A 827 -39.00 -6.65 13.66
N THR A 828 -37.92 -5.88 13.95
CA THR A 828 -37.34 -4.94 12.99
C THR A 828 -36.68 -5.71 11.84
N ASP A 829 -36.00 -6.81 12.11
CA ASP A 829 -35.42 -7.71 11.12
C ASP A 829 -36.49 -8.37 10.25
N ASN A 830 -37.57 -8.86 10.86
CA ASN A 830 -38.70 -9.42 10.13
C ASN A 830 -39.34 -8.41 9.17
N LEU A 831 -39.52 -7.17 9.61
CA LEU A 831 -40.04 -6.08 8.77
C LEU A 831 -39.10 -5.69 7.65
N SER A 832 -37.80 -5.65 7.91
CA SER A 832 -36.75 -5.38 6.90
C SER A 832 -36.68 -6.48 5.83
N GLU A 833 -36.81 -7.73 6.26
CA GLU A 833 -36.90 -8.89 5.35
C GLU A 833 -38.17 -8.84 4.49
N LEU A 834 -39.29 -8.46 5.07
CA LEU A 834 -40.55 -8.28 4.36
C LEU A 834 -40.46 -7.21 3.28
N ALA A 835 -39.83 -6.06 3.59
CA ALA A 835 -39.60 -4.97 2.63
C ALA A 835 -38.68 -5.43 1.50
N ASN A 836 -37.60 -6.15 1.81
CA ASN A 836 -36.68 -6.69 0.82
C ASN A 836 -37.33 -7.72 -0.11
N ASN A 837 -38.14 -8.61 0.43
CA ASN A 837 -38.85 -9.62 -0.32
C ASN A 837 -39.88 -8.98 -1.28
N LEU A 838 -40.50 -7.89 -0.85
CA LEU A 838 -41.48 -7.12 -1.67
C LEU A 838 -40.75 -6.43 -2.86
N ILE A 839 -39.58 -5.85 -2.63
CA ILE A 839 -38.74 -5.22 -3.69
C ILE A 839 -38.29 -6.27 -4.70
N ASN A 840 -37.77 -7.40 -4.22
CA ASN A 840 -37.31 -8.47 -5.08
C ASN A 840 -38.41 -9.08 -5.92
N PHE A 841 -39.60 -9.23 -5.36
CA PHE A 841 -40.80 -9.67 -6.08
C PHE A 841 -41.16 -8.71 -7.21
N GLN A 842 -41.09 -7.41 -6.96
CA GLN A 842 -41.40 -6.38 -7.97
C GLN A 842 -40.31 -6.26 -9.06
N LYS A 843 -39.04 -6.43 -8.69
CA LYS A 843 -37.93 -6.46 -9.68
C LYS A 843 -38.08 -7.61 -10.67
N GLU A 844 -38.47 -8.79 -10.22
CA GLU A 844 -38.71 -9.95 -11.06
C GLU A 844 -40.01 -9.81 -11.90
N GLU A 845 -40.95 -8.93 -11.50
CA GLU A 845 -42.18 -8.65 -12.25
C GLU A 845 -41.95 -7.70 -13.44
N LEU A 846 -41.02 -6.73 -13.26
CA LEU A 846 -40.72 -5.69 -14.26
C LEU A 846 -39.62 -6.10 -15.26
N TYR A 847 -38.69 -6.93 -14.80
CA TYR A 847 -37.58 -7.37 -15.61
C TYR A 847 -37.63 -8.91 -15.74
N SER A 848 -38.19 -9.40 -16.83
CA SER A 848 -37.91 -10.79 -17.27
C SER A 848 -36.43 -10.89 -17.64
N SER A 849 -35.57 -10.88 -16.63
CA SER A 849 -34.12 -10.92 -16.80
C SER A 849 -33.75 -12.28 -17.40
N LYS A 850 -33.05 -12.28 -18.50
CA LYS A 850 -32.41 -13.46 -19.05
C LYS A 850 -31.59 -14.11 -17.90
N VAL A 851 -31.79 -15.41 -17.69
CA VAL A 851 -31.09 -16.16 -16.66
C VAL A 851 -29.65 -16.39 -17.13
N THR A 852 -28.69 -15.83 -16.39
CA THR A 852 -27.25 -15.99 -16.69
C THR A 852 -26.72 -17.17 -15.88
N VAL A 853 -26.39 -18.25 -16.55
CA VAL A 853 -26.02 -19.52 -15.93
C VAL A 853 -24.52 -19.79 -16.00
N SER A 854 -24.02 -20.53 -15.01
CA SER A 854 -22.70 -21.15 -14.99
C SER A 854 -22.87 -22.66 -14.73
N GLN A 855 -21.87 -23.44 -15.11
CA GLN A 855 -21.88 -24.88 -14.89
C GLN A 855 -21.52 -25.20 -13.45
N TYR A 856 -22.26 -26.13 -12.86
CA TYR A 856 -22.02 -26.63 -11.51
C TYR A 856 -22.24 -28.13 -11.46
N GLU A 857 -21.40 -28.82 -10.74
CA GLU A 857 -21.64 -30.22 -10.35
C GLU A 857 -22.74 -30.23 -9.27
N LEU A 858 -23.88 -30.80 -9.61
CA LEU A 858 -25.10 -30.69 -8.85
C LEU A 858 -25.01 -31.33 -7.45
N ASN A 859 -24.36 -32.50 -7.33
CA ASN A 859 -24.23 -33.17 -6.04
C ASN A 859 -23.36 -32.40 -5.06
N GLN A 860 -22.23 -31.88 -5.55
CA GLN A 860 -21.34 -31.07 -4.74
C GLN A 860 -22.01 -29.75 -4.35
N TYR A 861 -22.72 -29.13 -5.29
CA TYR A 861 -23.44 -27.90 -5.03
C TYR A 861 -24.51 -28.09 -3.96
N LEU A 862 -25.40 -29.10 -4.09
CA LEU A 862 -26.47 -29.35 -3.14
C LEU A 862 -25.93 -29.79 -1.77
N ARG A 863 -24.90 -30.62 -1.71
CA ARG A 863 -24.27 -31.02 -0.44
C ARG A 863 -23.66 -29.82 0.29
N SER A 864 -22.86 -29.02 -0.42
CA SER A 864 -22.24 -27.83 0.17
C SER A 864 -23.27 -26.79 0.64
N TYR A 865 -24.39 -26.71 -0.07
CA TYR A 865 -25.47 -25.80 0.30
C TYR A 865 -26.23 -26.28 1.56
N LEU A 866 -26.44 -27.59 1.70
CA LEU A 866 -27.13 -28.18 2.85
C LEU A 866 -26.34 -28.09 4.16
N LEU A 867 -25.01 -28.11 4.12
CA LEU A 867 -24.16 -27.91 5.29
C LEU A 867 -24.53 -26.65 6.08
N GLN A 868 -25.04 -25.62 5.40
CA GLN A 868 -25.46 -24.36 6.05
C GLN A 868 -26.65 -24.53 6.98
N PHE A 869 -27.46 -25.59 6.81
CA PHE A 869 -28.69 -25.86 7.57
C PHE A 869 -28.51 -26.98 8.58
N GLU A 870 -27.41 -27.71 8.60
CA GLU A 870 -27.17 -28.82 9.52
C GLU A 870 -27.23 -28.37 10.99
N ASN A 871 -26.54 -27.25 11.31
CA ASN A 871 -26.56 -26.73 12.67
C ASN A 871 -27.98 -26.34 13.13
N TYR A 872 -28.77 -25.74 12.23
CA TYR A 872 -30.13 -25.38 12.53
C TYR A 872 -31.00 -26.62 12.70
N ALA A 873 -30.84 -27.66 11.89
CA ALA A 873 -31.56 -28.93 12.01
C ALA A 873 -31.20 -29.64 13.32
N ILE A 874 -29.91 -29.70 13.69
CA ILE A 874 -29.45 -30.29 14.93
C ILE A 874 -30.04 -29.55 16.15
N GLN A 875 -29.96 -28.24 16.16
CA GLN A 875 -30.49 -27.40 17.27
C GLN A 875 -32.02 -27.62 17.50
N ASN A 876 -32.76 -27.91 16.43
CA ASN A 876 -34.20 -28.12 16.49
C ASN A 876 -34.59 -29.64 16.53
N ALA A 877 -33.59 -30.53 16.70
CA ALA A 877 -33.76 -31.98 16.70
C ALA A 877 -34.49 -32.50 15.44
N ILE A 878 -34.20 -31.94 14.26
CA ILE A 878 -34.76 -32.37 12.98
C ILE A 878 -33.73 -33.19 12.21
N THR A 879 -34.13 -34.36 11.71
CA THR A 879 -33.27 -35.17 10.88
C THR A 879 -33.25 -34.66 9.44
N LEU A 880 -32.12 -34.07 9.00
CA LEU A 880 -31.94 -33.61 7.63
C LEU A 880 -31.16 -34.68 6.83
N THR A 881 -31.73 -35.14 5.71
CA THR A 881 -31.09 -36.18 4.88
C THR A 881 -31.04 -35.78 3.40
N TYR A 882 -29.96 -36.16 2.75
CA TYR A 882 -29.81 -35.95 1.29
C TYR A 882 -29.46 -37.24 0.58
N GLN A 883 -30.15 -37.52 -0.52
CA GLN A 883 -29.93 -38.65 -1.39
C GLN A 883 -29.94 -38.23 -2.85
N SER A 884 -29.08 -38.87 -3.69
CA SER A 884 -29.10 -38.70 -5.14
C SER A 884 -29.09 -40.06 -5.82
N ASP A 885 -29.66 -40.15 -7.01
CA ASP A 885 -29.66 -41.35 -7.86
C ASP A 885 -28.48 -41.35 -8.87
N PHE A 886 -27.57 -40.39 -8.75
CA PHE A 886 -26.39 -40.18 -9.60
C PHE A 886 -25.17 -39.82 -8.75
N GLU A 887 -23.98 -40.20 -9.20
CA GLU A 887 -22.72 -39.86 -8.53
C GLU A 887 -22.30 -38.44 -8.87
N SER A 888 -22.38 -38.02 -10.14
CA SER A 888 -22.05 -36.66 -10.59
C SER A 888 -23.00 -36.25 -11.74
N LEU A 889 -23.40 -35.02 -11.74
CA LEU A 889 -24.25 -34.45 -12.78
C LEU A 889 -23.94 -32.95 -12.96
N ASP A 890 -23.43 -32.57 -14.12
CA ASP A 890 -23.21 -31.17 -14.48
C ASP A 890 -24.50 -30.51 -14.96
N VAL A 891 -24.87 -29.42 -14.34
CA VAL A 891 -26.04 -28.61 -14.66
C VAL A 891 -25.71 -27.15 -14.85
N TRP A 892 -26.50 -26.47 -15.64
CA TRP A 892 -26.34 -25.03 -15.85
C TRP A 892 -27.39 -24.28 -15.03
N ILE A 893 -26.92 -23.53 -14.02
CA ILE A 893 -27.78 -22.78 -13.12
C ILE A 893 -27.27 -21.36 -12.87
N ASP A 894 -28.19 -20.45 -12.60
CA ASP A 894 -27.86 -19.16 -11.99
C ASP A 894 -27.79 -19.38 -10.48
N LYS A 895 -26.55 -19.38 -9.96
CA LYS A 895 -26.29 -19.69 -8.53
C LYS A 895 -27.13 -18.84 -7.59
N ASN A 896 -27.17 -17.52 -7.82
CA ASN A 896 -27.83 -16.59 -6.90
C ASN A 896 -29.35 -16.84 -6.84
N LYS A 897 -29.95 -17.10 -7.98
CA LYS A 897 -31.38 -17.41 -8.08
C LYS A 897 -31.67 -18.80 -7.51
N MET A 898 -30.82 -19.78 -7.76
CA MET A 898 -30.94 -21.13 -7.22
C MET A 898 -30.76 -21.17 -5.71
N ASP A 899 -29.77 -20.47 -5.17
CA ASP A 899 -29.59 -20.29 -3.74
C ASP A 899 -30.83 -19.69 -3.07
N SER A 900 -31.48 -18.73 -3.74
CA SER A 900 -32.73 -18.13 -3.25
C SER A 900 -33.89 -19.12 -3.23
N ILE A 901 -34.03 -19.95 -4.26
CA ILE A 901 -35.04 -21.02 -4.35
C ILE A 901 -34.82 -22.04 -3.22
N LEU A 902 -33.59 -22.56 -3.13
CA LEU A 902 -33.26 -23.59 -2.13
C LEU A 902 -33.42 -23.09 -0.70
N ARG A 903 -32.95 -21.88 -0.43
CA ARG A 903 -33.07 -21.24 0.87
C ARG A 903 -34.53 -21.18 1.30
N ASN A 904 -35.41 -20.67 0.45
CA ASN A 904 -36.81 -20.52 0.82
C ASN A 904 -37.51 -21.85 1.06
N LEU A 905 -37.24 -22.87 0.25
CA LEU A 905 -37.89 -24.17 0.40
C LEU A 905 -37.32 -24.96 1.58
N ILE A 906 -36.00 -24.94 1.79
CA ILE A 906 -35.36 -25.67 2.89
C ILE A 906 -35.69 -25.01 4.24
N THR A 907 -35.61 -23.66 4.30
CA THR A 907 -36.01 -22.96 5.54
C THR A 907 -37.47 -23.19 5.89
N ASN A 908 -38.34 -23.24 4.89
CA ASN A 908 -39.75 -23.57 5.14
C ASN A 908 -39.93 -25.02 5.63
N ALA A 909 -39.26 -26.00 5.00
CA ALA A 909 -39.30 -27.38 5.43
C ALA A 909 -38.84 -27.55 6.89
N LEU A 910 -37.69 -26.94 7.24
CA LEU A 910 -37.16 -26.99 8.60
C LEU A 910 -38.02 -26.23 9.62
N LYS A 911 -38.55 -25.11 9.22
CA LYS A 911 -39.36 -24.22 10.07
C LYS A 911 -40.73 -24.82 10.43
N TYR A 912 -41.34 -25.54 9.49
CA TYR A 912 -42.64 -26.12 9.66
C TYR A 912 -42.64 -27.59 10.14
N THR A 913 -41.43 -28.14 10.32
CA THR A 913 -41.25 -29.50 10.87
C THR A 913 -41.08 -29.44 12.40
N PRO A 914 -41.87 -30.12 13.19
CA PRO A 914 -41.71 -30.15 14.64
C PRO A 914 -40.45 -30.93 15.05
N GLN A 915 -40.02 -30.75 16.28
CA GLN A 915 -38.93 -31.51 16.88
C GLN A 915 -39.12 -33.01 16.74
N GLY A 916 -38.08 -33.73 16.38
CA GLY A 916 -38.09 -35.17 16.07
C GLY A 916 -38.56 -35.52 14.67
N GLY A 917 -38.98 -34.54 13.88
CA GLY A 917 -39.34 -34.73 12.48
C GLY A 917 -38.18 -34.91 11.52
N LYS A 918 -38.49 -35.13 10.25
CA LYS A 918 -37.52 -35.43 9.21
C LYS A 918 -37.72 -34.50 8.00
N VAL A 919 -36.61 -33.96 7.50
CA VAL A 919 -36.57 -33.29 6.19
C VAL A 919 -35.63 -34.08 5.29
N SER A 920 -36.13 -34.49 4.13
CA SER A 920 -35.35 -35.25 3.16
C SER A 920 -35.31 -34.56 1.81
N LEU A 921 -34.14 -34.47 1.25
CA LEU A 921 -33.92 -34.00 -0.11
C LEU A 921 -33.50 -35.20 -0.95
N LYS A 922 -34.14 -35.36 -2.10
CA LYS A 922 -33.81 -36.41 -3.08
C LYS A 922 -33.64 -35.78 -4.44
N ALA A 923 -32.41 -35.84 -4.98
CA ALA A 923 -32.10 -35.42 -6.33
C ALA A 923 -32.16 -36.62 -7.29
N THR A 924 -32.82 -36.42 -8.43
CA THR A 924 -32.96 -37.44 -9.49
C THR A 924 -32.72 -36.77 -10.85
N HIS A 925 -32.37 -37.51 -11.85
CA HIS A 925 -32.21 -36.98 -13.19
C HIS A 925 -32.76 -37.88 -14.29
N ASN A 926 -33.07 -37.25 -15.43
CA ASN A 926 -33.37 -37.88 -16.71
C ASN A 926 -32.44 -37.30 -17.78
N LYS A 927 -32.50 -37.79 -19.01
CA LYS A 927 -31.63 -37.35 -20.15
C LYS A 927 -31.49 -35.84 -20.29
N ASN A 928 -32.56 -35.06 -20.09
CA ASN A 928 -32.58 -33.61 -20.35
C ASN A 928 -32.94 -32.76 -19.14
N THR A 929 -33.38 -33.35 -18.05
CA THR A 929 -33.83 -32.63 -16.86
C THR A 929 -33.32 -33.26 -15.59
N TRP A 930 -33.16 -32.46 -14.56
CA TRP A 930 -32.93 -32.92 -13.21
C TRP A 930 -34.06 -32.47 -12.30
N SER A 931 -34.33 -33.23 -11.28
CA SER A 931 -35.40 -32.96 -10.35
C SER A 931 -34.90 -33.02 -8.90
N LEU A 932 -35.41 -32.15 -8.07
CA LEU A 932 -35.14 -32.12 -6.64
C LEU A 932 -36.45 -32.24 -5.89
N ASN A 933 -36.57 -33.26 -5.08
CA ASN A 933 -37.71 -33.46 -4.19
C ASN A 933 -37.33 -33.11 -2.76
N ILE A 934 -38.06 -32.17 -2.18
CA ILE A 934 -37.86 -31.70 -0.80
C ILE A 934 -39.08 -32.11 -0.02
N THR A 935 -38.90 -33.03 0.89
CA THR A 935 -40.03 -33.59 1.68
C THR A 935 -39.78 -33.36 3.16
N ASP A 936 -40.74 -32.83 3.82
CA ASP A 936 -40.81 -32.62 5.27
C ASP A 936 -41.95 -33.44 5.91
N THR A 937 -41.78 -33.75 7.18
CA THR A 937 -42.82 -34.37 8.02
C THR A 937 -43.49 -33.32 8.94
N GLY A 938 -43.74 -32.15 8.39
CA GLY A 938 -44.23 -31.00 9.10
C GLY A 938 -45.77 -30.93 9.20
N ILE A 939 -46.25 -29.76 9.55
CA ILE A 939 -47.71 -29.48 9.76
C ILE A 939 -48.53 -29.60 8.49
N GLY A 940 -47.89 -29.70 7.33
CA GLY A 940 -48.57 -29.75 6.03
C GLY A 940 -49.39 -28.50 5.70
N ILE A 941 -50.12 -28.54 4.59
CA ILE A 941 -50.87 -27.41 4.02
C ILE A 941 -52.33 -27.83 3.88
N SER A 942 -53.25 -27.06 4.41
CA SER A 942 -54.72 -27.36 4.32
C SER A 942 -55.21 -27.37 2.87
N ARG A 943 -56.21 -28.18 2.54
CA ARG A 943 -56.78 -28.29 1.16
C ARG A 943 -57.23 -26.96 0.57
N ASN A 944 -57.71 -26.05 1.39
CA ASN A 944 -58.18 -24.74 0.95
C ASN A 944 -56.97 -23.82 0.61
N ASP A 945 -55.90 -23.95 1.34
CA ASP A 945 -54.69 -23.14 1.19
C ASP A 945 -53.81 -23.61 0.03
N GLN A 946 -53.83 -24.88 -0.31
CA GLN A 946 -53.10 -25.46 -1.45
C GLN A 946 -53.41 -24.79 -2.79
N LYS A 947 -54.68 -24.37 -3.00
CA LYS A 947 -55.16 -23.68 -4.23
C LYS A 947 -54.58 -22.28 -4.37
N ARG A 948 -54.08 -21.66 -3.31
CA ARG A 948 -53.65 -20.28 -3.21
C ARG A 948 -52.13 -20.12 -3.15
N LEU A 949 -51.41 -21.21 -2.88
CA LEU A 949 -50.00 -21.24 -2.54
C LEU A 949 -49.08 -20.47 -3.52
N PHE A 950 -49.33 -20.50 -4.83
CA PHE A 950 -48.53 -19.83 -5.86
C PHE A 950 -49.25 -18.66 -6.54
N LYS A 951 -50.48 -18.36 -6.14
CA LYS A 951 -51.32 -17.38 -6.86
C LYS A 951 -51.46 -16.04 -6.11
N TYR A 952 -51.35 -16.04 -4.84
CA TYR A 952 -51.60 -14.88 -4.01
C TYR A 952 -50.52 -14.72 -2.94
N LEU A 953 -50.31 -13.52 -2.43
CA LEU A 953 -49.59 -13.25 -1.21
C LEU A 953 -50.41 -13.84 -0.03
N PHE A 954 -49.97 -14.98 0.44
CA PHE A 954 -50.81 -15.77 1.30
C PHE A 954 -50.05 -16.56 2.37
N ARG A 955 -50.61 -16.71 3.54
CA ARG A 955 -50.10 -17.54 4.64
C ARG A 955 -51.18 -18.49 5.10
N GLY A 956 -50.84 -19.78 5.24
CA GLY A 956 -51.78 -20.81 5.66
C GLY A 956 -52.30 -20.60 7.09
N ALA A 957 -53.56 -20.89 7.30
CA ALA A 957 -54.20 -20.70 8.59
C ALA A 957 -53.58 -21.55 9.70
N ASN A 958 -53.13 -22.78 9.40
CA ASN A 958 -52.46 -23.66 10.34
C ASN A 958 -51.10 -23.15 10.80
N ALA A 959 -50.36 -22.47 9.93
CA ALA A 959 -49.08 -21.83 10.27
C ALA A 959 -49.26 -20.54 11.10
N THR A 960 -50.40 -19.86 10.93
CA THR A 960 -50.72 -18.64 11.68
C THR A 960 -51.12 -18.98 13.11
N ASN A 961 -51.84 -20.06 13.30
CA ASN A 961 -52.32 -20.53 14.61
C ASN A 961 -51.17 -21.03 15.52
N GLN A 962 -50.07 -21.44 14.98
CA GLN A 962 -48.89 -21.89 15.72
C GLN A 962 -47.83 -20.80 15.96
N MET A 963 -48.10 -19.51 15.72
CA MET A 963 -47.21 -18.36 15.88
C MET A 963 -45.88 -18.47 15.10
N ILE A 964 -45.83 -19.26 14.05
CA ILE A 964 -44.61 -19.41 13.23
C ILE A 964 -44.42 -18.18 12.34
N THR A 965 -43.34 -17.41 12.46
CA THR A 965 -43.10 -16.15 11.73
C THR A 965 -42.88 -16.32 10.20
N GLY A 966 -43.42 -15.45 9.34
CA GLY A 966 -43.22 -15.47 7.89
C GLY A 966 -44.13 -14.52 7.10
N CYS A 967 -43.68 -13.97 5.99
CA CYS A 967 -44.36 -12.90 5.23
C CYS A 967 -45.25 -13.38 4.06
N GLY A 968 -45.32 -14.67 3.75
CA GLY A 968 -46.14 -15.22 2.66
C GLY A 968 -45.75 -14.86 1.23
N ILE A 969 -44.67 -14.13 1.01
CA ILE A 969 -44.17 -13.72 -0.34
C ILE A 969 -43.26 -14.78 -0.93
N GLY A 970 -42.54 -15.54 -0.08
CA GLY A 970 -41.47 -16.44 -0.50
C GLY A 970 -41.90 -17.47 -1.54
N MET A 971 -43.03 -18.12 -1.38
CA MET A 971 -43.47 -19.17 -2.31
C MET A 971 -43.85 -18.63 -3.69
N LEU A 972 -44.43 -17.44 -3.78
CA LEU A 972 -44.75 -16.80 -5.05
C LEU A 972 -43.47 -16.36 -5.78
N LEU A 973 -42.49 -15.83 -5.05
CA LEU A 973 -41.15 -15.48 -5.60
C LEU A 973 -40.42 -16.75 -6.08
N THR A 974 -40.41 -17.80 -5.27
CA THR A 974 -39.83 -19.10 -5.63
C THR A 974 -40.46 -19.67 -6.92
N TYR A 975 -41.78 -19.61 -7.02
CA TYR A 975 -42.46 -20.04 -8.25
C TYR A 975 -41.99 -19.27 -9.49
N ARG A 976 -41.81 -17.94 -9.39
CA ARG A 976 -41.32 -17.10 -10.49
C ARG A 976 -39.87 -17.41 -10.84
N LEU A 977 -38.98 -17.52 -9.85
CA LEU A 977 -37.57 -17.85 -10.06
C LEU A 977 -37.41 -19.21 -10.74
N ILE A 978 -38.25 -20.20 -10.35
CA ILE A 978 -38.28 -21.52 -11.00
C ILE A 978 -38.74 -21.40 -12.46
N LYS A 979 -39.76 -20.61 -12.71
CA LYS A 979 -40.28 -20.36 -14.07
C LYS A 979 -39.24 -19.65 -14.94
N ASN A 980 -38.50 -18.70 -14.39
CA ASN A 980 -37.42 -18.02 -15.10
C ASN A 980 -36.31 -19.00 -15.52
N HIS A 981 -36.03 -20.04 -14.68
CA HIS A 981 -35.14 -21.15 -15.02
C HIS A 981 -35.82 -22.22 -15.92
N GLU A 982 -36.97 -21.94 -16.53
CA GLU A 982 -37.75 -22.90 -17.31
C GLU A 982 -38.11 -24.18 -16.53
N GLY A 983 -38.01 -24.08 -15.21
CA GLY A 983 -38.36 -25.16 -14.31
C GLY A 983 -39.86 -25.28 -14.08
N LYS A 984 -40.23 -26.42 -13.49
CA LYS A 984 -41.57 -26.72 -12.99
C LYS A 984 -41.51 -27.02 -11.54
N ILE A 985 -42.51 -26.57 -10.77
CA ILE A 985 -42.69 -26.94 -9.37
C ILE A 985 -44.06 -27.57 -9.21
N SER A 986 -44.11 -28.68 -8.53
CA SER A 986 -45.32 -29.32 -8.05
C SER A 986 -45.14 -29.66 -6.58
N PHE A 987 -46.26 -29.90 -5.88
CA PHE A 987 -46.20 -30.32 -4.48
C PHE A 987 -47.34 -31.24 -4.14
N GLN A 988 -47.14 -32.05 -3.13
CA GLN A 988 -48.15 -32.84 -2.45
C GLN A 988 -48.07 -32.55 -0.96
N SER A 989 -49.20 -32.28 -0.32
CA SER A 989 -49.23 -31.94 1.10
C SER A 989 -50.48 -32.50 1.75
N THR A 990 -50.33 -33.05 2.93
CA THR A 990 -51.41 -33.51 3.77
C THR A 990 -51.26 -32.91 5.16
N GLU A 991 -52.29 -32.30 5.64
CA GLU A 991 -52.28 -31.62 6.94
C GLU A 991 -51.89 -32.57 8.05
N ASN A 992 -50.98 -32.13 8.93
CA ASN A 992 -50.36 -32.89 10.01
C ASN A 992 -49.58 -34.19 9.60
N VAL A 993 -49.26 -34.31 8.34
CA VAL A 993 -48.41 -35.41 7.82
C VAL A 993 -47.10 -34.89 7.18
N GLY A 994 -47.19 -33.73 6.49
CA GLY A 994 -46.05 -33.09 5.88
C GLY A 994 -46.29 -32.58 4.47
N THR A 995 -45.23 -32.05 3.86
CA THR A 995 -45.23 -31.52 2.49
C THR A 995 -44.07 -32.08 1.69
N SER A 996 -44.35 -32.34 0.41
CA SER A 996 -43.30 -32.75 -0.56
C SER A 996 -43.35 -31.79 -1.74
N PHE A 997 -42.31 -31.00 -1.93
CA PHE A 997 -42.14 -30.15 -3.12
C PHE A 997 -41.23 -30.86 -4.15
N GLN A 998 -41.70 -30.94 -5.36
CA GLN A 998 -40.97 -31.50 -6.48
C GLN A 998 -40.61 -30.37 -7.46
N LEU A 999 -39.36 -30.12 -7.63
CA LEU A 999 -38.78 -29.17 -8.59
C LEU A 999 -38.21 -29.95 -9.78
N CYS A 1000 -38.40 -29.46 -10.98
CA CYS A 1000 -37.81 -30.05 -12.19
C CYS A 1000 -37.23 -28.93 -13.05
N PHE A 1001 -35.98 -29.04 -13.43
CA PHE A 1001 -35.25 -28.08 -14.22
C PHE A 1001 -34.61 -28.73 -15.44
N PRO A 1002 -34.43 -28.02 -16.58
CA PRO A 1002 -33.62 -28.51 -17.65
C PRO A 1002 -32.14 -28.52 -17.25
N ILE A 1003 -31.37 -29.52 -17.69
CA ILE A 1003 -29.91 -29.57 -17.51
C ILE A 1003 -29.26 -28.42 -18.29
N LYS A 1004 -29.79 -28.10 -19.49
CA LYS A 1004 -29.34 -27.03 -20.38
C LYS A 1004 -30.55 -26.48 -21.18
N SER A 1005 -30.55 -25.18 -21.49
CA SER A 1005 -31.64 -24.57 -22.29
C SER A 1005 -31.08 -23.51 -23.24
N ASN A 1006 -31.70 -23.39 -24.43
CA ASN A 1006 -31.36 -22.36 -25.42
C ASN A 1006 -31.73 -20.92 -24.97
N ARG A 1007 -32.51 -20.77 -23.92
CA ARG A 1007 -32.91 -19.46 -23.38
C ARG A 1007 -31.96 -18.92 -22.31
N TYR A 1008 -31.02 -19.74 -21.86
CA TYR A 1008 -30.00 -19.33 -20.90
C TYR A 1008 -28.93 -18.47 -21.53
N VAL A 1009 -28.40 -17.52 -20.78
CA VAL A 1009 -27.19 -16.77 -21.10
C VAL A 1009 -26.03 -17.46 -20.40
N TYR A 1010 -25.19 -18.14 -21.14
CA TYR A 1010 -24.06 -18.87 -20.60
C TYR A 1010 -22.89 -17.93 -20.32
N LYS A 1011 -22.33 -17.95 -19.12
CA LYS A 1011 -21.06 -17.28 -18.83
C LYS A 1011 -19.93 -18.03 -19.53
N SER A 1012 -19.12 -17.35 -20.33
CA SER A 1012 -17.87 -17.92 -20.89
C SER A 1012 -16.82 -18.07 -19.77
N GLU A 1013 -16.01 -19.10 -19.84
CA GLU A 1013 -15.01 -19.49 -18.80
C GLU A 1013 -13.85 -18.48 -18.60
N GLU A 1014 -13.81 -17.35 -19.32
CA GLU A 1014 -12.68 -16.40 -19.26
C GLU A 1014 -12.70 -15.39 -18.13
N SER A 1015 -13.57 -15.47 -17.13
CA SER A 1015 -13.68 -14.48 -16.05
C SER A 1015 -13.40 -15.01 -14.63
N VAL A 1016 -12.68 -16.12 -14.46
CA VAL A 1016 -12.33 -16.67 -13.12
C VAL A 1016 -10.84 -16.57 -12.81
N SER A 1017 -10.16 -15.55 -13.30
CA SER A 1017 -8.85 -15.18 -12.75
C SER A 1017 -8.86 -13.67 -12.52
N ASN A 1018 -9.36 -13.23 -11.38
CA ASN A 1018 -9.05 -12.00 -10.65
C ASN A 1018 -10.29 -11.46 -9.91
N THR A 1019 -10.56 -12.01 -8.76
CA THR A 1019 -11.07 -11.28 -7.58
C THR A 1019 -10.52 -11.96 -6.32
#